data_32c95a3e2a41fc42310b2054e8e8d5ea
#
_entry.id   32c95a3e2a41fc42310b2054e8e8d5ea
#
_cell.length_a   1.000
_cell.length_b   1.000
_cell.length_c   1.000
_cell.angle_alpha   90.00
_cell.angle_beta   90.00
_cell.angle_gamma   90.00
#
_symmetry.space_group_name_H-M   'P 1'
#
loop_
_entity.id
_entity.type
_entity.pdbx_description
1 polymer ?
#
loop_
_entity_poly.entity_id
_entity_poly.type
_entity_poly.pdbx_seq_one_letter_code
_entity_poly.pdbx_strand_id
1 'polypeptide(L)'
;ESSERVLLTSTDGKTVRVHDIASVQGEYDLSDGYIESNGKRCVILSLEMLKGNNIVMFGEDVDEILDQFRQDCLPEDVQMRRITDQPEVVGTSVSDFLRDLLISMVIIVVVMIVLFPIRSAMVAALTIPLSTFVSTGIMYAMGIELNIITLACLIVVLGMIVDNSIVVIDGYLEYLAGGMSRMEAAIKSVQQYFWPMLLATVCICAIFFPILLTLKGEAADAIRIFPPTITINLMVSLVVAAVIIPLLNVAIIRKVKEKVPGKRDITDWVQDWYDRTLAWNFRHPWLTIAGSIVLVVATGVLFPLLKMRQFPYADRNQFAVEIYLPEGSGLEETKKITYELTGILEKEEKVTGVTSFIGCSSPRFHMSYAPVIAGKNFAQLIVNTESIEASLELLDKLAPVYSNHWPGAYVRWKQMDYLPVPTYEYRFYGNNIDSIQKAADMLMQEMRTIPELEWVHTDYDRPSPLVEVSLDPVASSQLGISRTSAELQLMLQTGKMQIGSIWEAGSVDGKSRTYEVPLVLKDRATEQMTFSDVDDTYLSTATGASVPLRQVAGVAPRWGHTKIVHRNGERCISVTAEGKRGTFALDIQNRIIDYIGQMPLPRGVRAEVGGETEENNDITPDVMAGLGMAVVLIFFFLLFNFRKFSIAIICIVAISLGMPGAIVGLLIANKILGLTSLFGFITLMGMIMRNEILIFEHANEKMAAGMSAKEAAFDAGKRRMVPIFLTTATTAVGVVPMIIAGSSFWMPVGITIFAGGVGMLLLVTTVLPVVYWKLYEKGPSPNPPYREGGVTTDNVGPSAVHHTPLHRGRGLGVGLFFFC
;
A
#
# COMPACT_ATOMS: atom_id res chain seq x y z
N GLU A 1 -43.72 -35.03 -11.75
CA GLU A 1 -44.89 -35.97 -11.81
C GLU A 1 -45.32 -36.50 -10.45
N SER A 2 -44.44 -36.89 -9.53
CA SER A 2 -44.85 -37.43 -8.22
C SER A 2 -45.42 -36.37 -7.28
N SER A 3 -44.91 -35.12 -7.33
CA SER A 3 -45.39 -34.01 -6.51
C SER A 3 -46.81 -33.57 -6.86
N GLU A 4 -47.22 -33.68 -8.10
CA GLU A 4 -48.58 -33.34 -8.57
C GLU A 4 -49.65 -34.33 -8.07
N ARG A 5 -49.26 -35.53 -7.73
CA ARG A 5 -50.16 -36.60 -7.23
C ARG A 5 -50.41 -36.51 -5.73
N VAL A 6 -49.74 -35.63 -5.00
CA VAL A 6 -49.94 -35.41 -3.57
C VAL A 6 -51.39 -35.03 -3.31
N LEU A 7 -51.98 -35.66 -2.31
CA LEU A 7 -53.36 -35.39 -1.86
C LEU A 7 -53.34 -34.33 -0.75
N LEU A 8 -54.13 -33.27 -0.94
CA LEU A 8 -54.43 -32.28 0.08
C LEU A 8 -55.80 -32.49 0.62
N THR A 9 -56.01 -32.30 1.92
CA THR A 9 -57.30 -32.40 2.57
C THR A 9 -57.83 -31.02 2.89
N SER A 10 -59.00 -30.68 2.31
CA SER A 10 -59.71 -29.45 2.62
C SER A 10 -60.22 -29.47 4.07
N THR A 11 -60.49 -28.32 4.63
CA THR A 11 -61.17 -28.17 5.95
C THR A 11 -62.49 -28.89 6.02
N ASP A 12 -63.17 -29.09 4.88
CA ASP A 12 -64.43 -29.87 4.76
C ASP A 12 -64.20 -31.39 4.62
N GLY A 13 -62.96 -31.87 4.76
CA GLY A 13 -62.62 -33.30 4.62
C GLY A 13 -62.60 -33.80 3.19
N LYS A 14 -62.75 -32.97 2.17
CA LYS A 14 -62.58 -33.31 0.75
C LYS A 14 -61.12 -33.43 0.39
N THR A 15 -60.78 -34.45 -0.37
CA THR A 15 -59.42 -34.65 -0.86
C THR A 15 -59.30 -34.09 -2.26
N VAL A 16 -58.32 -33.21 -2.46
CA VAL A 16 -57.98 -32.52 -3.74
C VAL A 16 -56.52 -32.86 -4.06
N ARG A 17 -56.20 -33.09 -5.29
CA ARG A 17 -54.81 -33.27 -5.73
C ARG A 17 -54.16 -31.95 -5.98
N VAL A 18 -52.85 -31.90 -5.77
CA VAL A 18 -52.06 -30.67 -6.03
C VAL A 18 -52.27 -30.18 -7.47
N HIS A 19 -52.31 -31.11 -8.44
CA HIS A 19 -52.46 -30.74 -9.87
C HIS A 19 -53.82 -30.08 -10.20
N ASP A 20 -54.81 -30.26 -9.32
CA ASP A 20 -56.17 -29.66 -9.54
C ASP A 20 -56.16 -28.16 -9.21
N ILE A 21 -55.17 -27.67 -8.39
CA ILE A 21 -55.12 -26.32 -7.89
C ILE A 21 -53.77 -25.61 -8.18
N ALA A 22 -52.73 -26.36 -8.54
CA ALA A 22 -51.40 -25.82 -8.79
C ALA A 22 -50.69 -26.61 -9.90
N SER A 23 -49.79 -25.97 -10.63
CA SER A 23 -48.82 -26.59 -11.53
C SER A 23 -47.45 -26.65 -10.87
N VAL A 24 -46.79 -27.79 -10.99
CA VAL A 24 -45.39 -27.96 -10.46
C VAL A 24 -44.44 -27.97 -11.65
N GLN A 25 -43.56 -27.02 -11.69
CA GLN A 25 -42.55 -26.90 -12.72
C GLN A 25 -41.15 -26.73 -12.11
N GLY A 26 -40.16 -27.33 -12.75
CA GLY A 26 -38.78 -27.10 -12.42
C GLY A 26 -38.25 -25.87 -13.17
N GLU A 27 -37.89 -24.83 -12.48
CA GLU A 27 -37.38 -23.60 -13.08
C GLU A 27 -36.06 -23.17 -12.38
N TYR A 28 -35.19 -22.51 -13.11
CA TYR A 28 -34.11 -21.80 -12.49
C TYR A 28 -34.64 -20.46 -11.99
N ASP A 29 -34.45 -20.17 -10.70
CA ASP A 29 -34.86 -18.89 -10.13
C ASP A 29 -33.86 -17.80 -10.48
N LEU A 30 -34.22 -16.95 -11.44
CA LEU A 30 -33.45 -15.79 -11.89
C LEU A 30 -34.08 -14.48 -11.47
N SER A 31 -35.07 -14.51 -10.60
CA SER A 31 -35.83 -13.33 -10.20
C SER A 31 -35.03 -12.36 -9.32
N ASP A 32 -34.01 -12.82 -8.63
CA ASP A 32 -33.20 -12.00 -7.74
C ASP A 32 -31.87 -11.57 -8.34
N GLY A 33 -31.33 -12.34 -9.27
CA GLY A 33 -30.09 -11.99 -9.97
C GLY A 33 -29.46 -13.19 -10.67
N TYR A 34 -28.54 -12.90 -11.56
CA TYR A 34 -27.78 -13.91 -12.31
C TYR A 34 -26.47 -13.34 -12.85
N ILE A 35 -25.62 -14.22 -13.37
CA ILE A 35 -24.28 -13.87 -13.81
C ILE A 35 -24.13 -14.24 -15.28
N GLU A 36 -23.49 -13.33 -16.04
CA GLU A 36 -23.15 -13.55 -17.45
C GLU A 36 -21.68 -13.23 -17.72
N SER A 37 -21.09 -13.97 -18.63
CA SER A 37 -19.75 -13.70 -19.14
C SER A 37 -19.81 -13.60 -20.66
N ASN A 38 -19.41 -12.46 -21.22
CA ASN A 38 -19.50 -12.17 -22.65
C ASN A 38 -20.90 -12.50 -23.22
N GLY A 39 -21.95 -12.02 -22.54
CA GLY A 39 -23.35 -12.21 -22.95
C GLY A 39 -23.90 -13.63 -22.79
N LYS A 40 -23.16 -14.57 -22.20
CA LYS A 40 -23.62 -15.94 -21.92
C LYS A 40 -23.78 -16.16 -20.43
N ARG A 41 -24.85 -16.81 -20.02
CA ARG A 41 -25.05 -17.20 -18.61
C ARG A 41 -23.94 -18.12 -18.15
N CYS A 42 -23.47 -17.89 -16.94
CA CYS A 42 -22.39 -18.67 -16.35
C CYS A 42 -22.60 -18.94 -14.86
N VAL A 43 -21.85 -19.92 -14.37
CA VAL A 43 -21.70 -20.20 -12.94
C VAL A 43 -20.26 -19.82 -12.57
N ILE A 44 -20.08 -19.21 -11.42
CA ILE A 44 -18.77 -18.81 -10.93
C ILE A 44 -18.34 -19.74 -9.83
N LEU A 45 -17.12 -20.24 -9.93
CA LEU A 45 -16.40 -20.95 -8.89
C LEU A 45 -15.36 -20.00 -8.28
N SER A 46 -15.52 -19.69 -7.00
CA SER A 46 -14.57 -18.90 -6.22
C SER A 46 -13.77 -19.83 -5.31
N LEU A 47 -12.44 -19.74 -5.39
CA LEU A 47 -11.51 -20.52 -4.60
C LEU A 47 -10.73 -19.60 -3.68
N GLU A 48 -10.63 -19.99 -2.42
CA GLU A 48 -9.84 -19.28 -1.41
C GLU A 48 -8.75 -20.19 -0.85
N MET A 49 -7.53 -19.65 -0.75
CA MET A 49 -6.41 -20.38 -0.18
C MET A 49 -6.46 -20.38 1.34
N LEU A 50 -6.20 -21.52 1.97
CA LEU A 50 -6.05 -21.61 3.41
C LEU A 50 -4.80 -20.84 3.87
N LYS A 51 -4.92 -20.14 5.02
CA LYS A 51 -3.84 -19.37 5.63
C LYS A 51 -2.58 -20.22 5.84
N GLY A 52 -1.42 -19.67 5.51
CA GLY A 52 -0.11 -20.32 5.71
C GLY A 52 0.38 -21.12 4.52
N ASN A 53 -0.40 -21.23 3.44
CA ASN A 53 0.05 -21.88 2.20
C ASN A 53 0.72 -20.87 1.25
N ASN A 54 1.46 -21.40 0.27
CA ASN A 54 2.04 -20.60 -0.79
C ASN A 54 1.03 -20.41 -1.93
N ILE A 55 0.70 -19.15 -2.26
CA ILE A 55 -0.34 -18.85 -3.25
C ILE A 55 0.04 -19.26 -4.68
N VAL A 56 1.33 -19.22 -5.03
CA VAL A 56 1.80 -19.63 -6.37
C VAL A 56 1.67 -21.14 -6.53
N MET A 57 2.11 -21.91 -5.54
CA MET A 57 1.95 -23.38 -5.52
C MET A 57 0.47 -23.78 -5.51
N PHE A 58 -0.35 -23.07 -4.73
CA PHE A 58 -1.80 -23.28 -4.74
C PHE A 58 -2.38 -23.07 -6.14
N GLY A 59 -1.91 -22.05 -6.87
CA GLY A 59 -2.32 -21.81 -8.25
C GLY A 59 -1.91 -22.96 -9.19
N GLU A 60 -0.69 -23.47 -9.05
CA GLU A 60 -0.19 -24.63 -9.83
C GLU A 60 -1.03 -25.90 -9.55
N ASP A 61 -1.33 -26.18 -8.28
CA ASP A 61 -2.17 -27.33 -7.88
C ASP A 61 -3.60 -27.20 -8.45
N VAL A 62 -4.17 -25.98 -8.40
CA VAL A 62 -5.48 -25.70 -9.00
C VAL A 62 -5.46 -25.87 -10.51
N ASP A 63 -4.41 -25.44 -11.20
CA ASP A 63 -4.27 -25.57 -12.63
C ASP A 63 -4.23 -27.04 -13.06
N GLU A 64 -3.48 -27.87 -12.35
CA GLU A 64 -3.43 -29.31 -12.61
C GLU A 64 -4.82 -29.96 -12.50
N ILE A 65 -5.57 -29.61 -11.42
CA ILE A 65 -6.92 -30.14 -11.21
C ILE A 65 -7.89 -29.63 -12.29
N LEU A 66 -7.82 -28.35 -12.66
CA LEU A 66 -8.68 -27.76 -13.68
C LEU A 66 -8.41 -28.33 -15.07
N ASP A 67 -7.16 -28.62 -15.40
CA ASP A 67 -6.80 -29.24 -16.68
C ASP A 67 -7.27 -30.70 -16.77
N GLN A 68 -7.17 -31.46 -15.67
CA GLN A 68 -7.75 -32.79 -15.58
C GLN A 68 -9.29 -32.74 -15.73
N PHE A 69 -9.94 -31.82 -15.00
CA PHE A 69 -11.38 -31.62 -15.07
C PHE A 69 -11.85 -31.23 -16.49
N ARG A 70 -11.08 -30.36 -17.17
CA ARG A 70 -11.37 -29.94 -18.55
C ARG A 70 -11.34 -31.11 -19.52
N GLN A 71 -10.41 -32.05 -19.32
CA GLN A 71 -10.25 -33.21 -20.19
C GLN A 71 -11.29 -34.32 -19.90
N ASP A 72 -11.60 -34.56 -18.64
CA ASP A 72 -12.35 -35.73 -18.21
C ASP A 72 -13.84 -35.45 -17.99
N CYS A 73 -14.20 -34.23 -17.60
CA CYS A 73 -15.54 -33.96 -17.06
C CYS A 73 -16.26 -32.78 -17.73
N LEU A 74 -15.56 -31.87 -18.43
CA LEU A 74 -16.19 -30.67 -18.98
C LEU A 74 -16.90 -31.01 -20.29
N PRO A 75 -18.23 -30.75 -20.43
CA PRO A 75 -18.93 -30.91 -21.67
C PRO A 75 -18.37 -30.01 -22.77
N GLU A 76 -18.42 -30.46 -24.05
CA GLU A 76 -17.87 -29.71 -25.19
C GLU A 76 -18.50 -28.35 -25.44
N ASP A 77 -19.74 -28.15 -25.00
CA ASP A 77 -20.50 -26.91 -25.14
C ASP A 77 -20.25 -25.91 -23.97
N VAL A 78 -19.54 -26.35 -22.94
CA VAL A 78 -19.19 -25.50 -21.75
C VAL A 78 -17.78 -24.95 -21.88
N GLN A 79 -17.64 -23.65 -21.78
CA GLN A 79 -16.34 -22.96 -21.77
C GLN A 79 -15.99 -22.52 -20.36
N MET A 80 -14.79 -22.86 -19.92
CA MET A 80 -14.23 -22.42 -18.66
C MET A 80 -13.25 -21.27 -18.89
N ARG A 81 -13.49 -20.15 -18.20
CA ARG A 81 -12.68 -18.94 -18.30
C ARG A 81 -12.31 -18.43 -16.92
N ARG A 82 -11.08 -17.97 -16.76
CA ARG A 82 -10.65 -17.25 -15.55
C ARG A 82 -11.06 -15.79 -15.65
N ILE A 83 -11.68 -15.29 -14.60
CA ILE A 83 -12.04 -13.88 -14.44
C ILE A 83 -10.93 -13.18 -13.67
N THR A 84 -10.45 -13.81 -12.61
CA THR A 84 -9.36 -13.29 -11.78
C THR A 84 -8.46 -14.45 -11.34
N ASP A 85 -7.16 -14.24 -11.45
CA ASP A 85 -6.12 -15.19 -11.06
C ASP A 85 -5.08 -14.50 -10.19
N GLN A 86 -5.27 -14.57 -8.86
CA GLN A 86 -4.33 -13.97 -7.92
C GLN A 86 -2.99 -14.72 -7.85
N PRO A 87 -2.94 -16.07 -7.91
CA PRO A 87 -1.70 -16.83 -8.06
C PRO A 87 -0.81 -16.37 -9.22
N GLU A 88 -1.39 -16.21 -10.41
CA GLU A 88 -0.67 -15.74 -11.61
C GLU A 88 -0.13 -14.31 -11.41
N VAL A 89 -0.93 -13.41 -10.86
CA VAL A 89 -0.51 -12.02 -10.59
C VAL A 89 0.66 -11.97 -9.61
N VAL A 90 0.60 -12.78 -8.53
CA VAL A 90 1.69 -12.84 -7.56
C VAL A 90 2.92 -13.49 -8.16
N GLY A 91 2.77 -14.60 -8.88
CA GLY A 91 3.87 -15.31 -9.57
C GLY A 91 4.61 -14.42 -10.56
N THR A 92 3.86 -13.69 -11.40
CA THR A 92 4.42 -12.72 -12.35
C THR A 92 5.14 -11.60 -11.64
N SER A 93 4.51 -11.02 -10.60
CA SER A 93 5.13 -9.94 -9.81
C SER A 93 6.43 -10.39 -9.16
N VAL A 94 6.47 -11.56 -8.54
CA VAL A 94 7.69 -12.12 -7.92
C VAL A 94 8.78 -12.35 -8.99
N SER A 95 8.41 -12.91 -10.14
CA SER A 95 9.35 -13.14 -11.26
C SER A 95 9.94 -11.83 -11.79
N ASP A 96 9.12 -10.80 -11.97
CA ASP A 96 9.55 -9.48 -12.41
C ASP A 96 10.49 -8.83 -11.39
N PHE A 97 10.19 -8.90 -10.10
CA PHE A 97 11.09 -8.40 -9.06
C PHE A 97 12.41 -9.15 -8.98
N LEU A 98 12.41 -10.48 -9.15
CA LEU A 98 13.66 -11.27 -9.22
C LEU A 98 14.49 -10.89 -10.44
N ARG A 99 13.87 -10.69 -11.59
CA ARG A 99 14.53 -10.17 -12.79
C ARG A 99 15.13 -8.80 -12.54
N ASP A 100 14.38 -7.87 -11.93
CA ASP A 100 14.84 -6.51 -11.64
C ASP A 100 15.97 -6.50 -10.60
N LEU A 101 15.94 -7.40 -9.63
CA LEU A 101 17.00 -7.64 -8.67
C LEU A 101 18.29 -8.07 -9.37
N LEU A 102 18.21 -9.04 -10.29
CA LEU A 102 19.35 -9.50 -11.08
C LEU A 102 19.91 -8.41 -11.99
N ILE A 103 19.03 -7.67 -12.67
CA ILE A 103 19.42 -6.52 -13.50
C ILE A 103 20.13 -5.46 -12.65
N SER A 104 19.59 -5.13 -11.48
CA SER A 104 20.20 -4.19 -10.54
C SER A 104 21.59 -4.65 -10.10
N MET A 105 21.76 -5.93 -9.77
CA MET A 105 23.08 -6.50 -9.45
C MET A 105 24.07 -6.33 -10.60
N VAL A 106 23.68 -6.66 -11.83
CA VAL A 106 24.52 -6.52 -13.01
C VAL A 106 24.89 -5.06 -13.26
N ILE A 107 23.94 -4.16 -13.19
CA ILE A 107 24.16 -2.72 -13.39
C ILE A 107 25.14 -2.17 -12.36
N ILE A 108 24.97 -2.51 -11.07
CA ILE A 108 25.90 -2.09 -10.00
C ILE A 108 27.31 -2.61 -10.28
N VAL A 109 27.46 -3.87 -10.69
CA VAL A 109 28.76 -4.44 -11.07
C VAL A 109 29.38 -3.68 -12.23
N VAL A 110 28.61 -3.36 -13.27
CA VAL A 110 29.10 -2.55 -14.42
C VAL A 110 29.54 -1.16 -13.95
N VAL A 111 28.76 -0.48 -13.15
CA VAL A 111 29.11 0.84 -12.57
C VAL A 111 30.39 0.75 -11.76
N MET A 112 30.53 -0.30 -10.95
CA MET A 112 31.75 -0.54 -10.18
C MET A 112 32.99 -0.75 -11.07
N ILE A 113 32.87 -1.51 -12.16
CA ILE A 113 33.96 -1.73 -13.13
C ILE A 113 34.36 -0.41 -13.84
N VAL A 114 33.38 0.45 -14.11
CA VAL A 114 33.62 1.75 -14.78
C VAL A 114 34.30 2.75 -13.84
N LEU A 115 33.91 2.75 -12.56
CA LEU A 115 34.35 3.76 -11.59
C LEU A 115 35.58 3.33 -10.76
N PHE A 116 35.82 2.04 -10.60
CA PHE A 116 36.94 1.49 -9.83
C PHE A 116 37.99 0.77 -10.70
N PRO A 117 39.25 0.67 -10.24
CA PRO A 117 40.19 -0.27 -10.82
C PRO A 117 39.61 -1.70 -10.82
N ILE A 118 39.73 -2.39 -11.95
CA ILE A 118 39.00 -3.66 -12.20
C ILE A 118 39.16 -4.71 -11.09
N ARG A 119 40.31 -4.77 -10.44
CA ARG A 119 40.57 -5.72 -9.30
C ARG A 119 39.79 -5.35 -8.05
N SER A 120 39.71 -4.08 -7.72
CA SER A 120 38.90 -3.56 -6.61
C SER A 120 37.41 -3.70 -6.91
N ALA A 121 36.99 -3.42 -8.15
CA ALA A 121 35.63 -3.62 -8.63
C ALA A 121 35.21 -5.10 -8.51
N MET A 122 36.08 -6.05 -8.88
CA MET A 122 35.78 -7.49 -8.73
C MET A 122 35.58 -7.90 -7.27
N VAL A 123 36.37 -7.40 -6.34
CA VAL A 123 36.21 -7.69 -4.92
C VAL A 123 34.88 -7.14 -4.42
N ALA A 124 34.56 -5.88 -4.72
CA ALA A 124 33.33 -5.27 -4.32
C ALA A 124 32.10 -5.94 -4.97
N ALA A 125 32.20 -6.29 -6.26
CA ALA A 125 31.14 -6.97 -7.00
C ALA A 125 30.80 -8.36 -6.42
N LEU A 126 31.79 -9.09 -5.92
CA LEU A 126 31.59 -10.43 -5.33
C LEU A 126 30.80 -10.37 -4.01
N THR A 127 30.85 -9.22 -3.31
CA THR A 127 30.14 -9.06 -2.02
C THR A 127 28.64 -8.99 -2.20
N ILE A 128 28.16 -8.50 -3.33
CA ILE A 128 26.71 -8.34 -3.60
C ILE A 128 26.00 -9.69 -3.56
N PRO A 129 26.31 -10.65 -4.42
CA PRO A 129 25.64 -11.94 -4.40
C PRO A 129 25.90 -12.69 -3.08
N LEU A 130 27.10 -12.60 -2.53
CA LEU A 130 27.45 -13.29 -1.28
C LEU A 130 26.59 -12.79 -0.11
N SER A 131 26.50 -11.47 0.06
CA SER A 131 25.69 -10.88 1.14
C SER A 131 24.20 -11.17 0.94
N THR A 132 23.70 -11.08 -0.29
CA THR A 132 22.31 -11.37 -0.61
C THR A 132 21.96 -12.82 -0.33
N PHE A 133 22.79 -13.78 -0.74
CA PHE A 133 22.54 -15.20 -0.46
C PHE A 133 22.56 -15.52 1.04
N VAL A 134 23.54 -15.00 1.77
CA VAL A 134 23.62 -15.22 3.22
C VAL A 134 22.42 -14.60 3.93
N SER A 135 22.05 -13.38 3.55
CA SER A 135 20.88 -12.69 4.12
C SER A 135 19.58 -13.44 3.85
N THR A 136 19.38 -13.91 2.61
CA THR A 136 18.20 -14.70 2.23
C THR A 136 18.16 -16.02 3.01
N GLY A 137 19.32 -16.67 3.20
CA GLY A 137 19.42 -17.87 4.04
C GLY A 137 19.04 -17.62 5.51
N ILE A 138 19.47 -16.47 6.09
CA ILE A 138 19.07 -16.09 7.45
C ILE A 138 17.57 -15.77 7.51
N MET A 139 17.04 -15.05 6.52
CA MET A 139 15.60 -14.75 6.43
C MET A 139 14.78 -16.06 6.38
N TYR A 140 15.21 -17.03 5.58
CA TYR A 140 14.58 -18.34 5.52
C TYR A 140 14.61 -19.07 6.88
N ALA A 141 15.76 -19.06 7.57
CA ALA A 141 15.89 -19.67 8.88
C ALA A 141 15.03 -18.99 9.97
N MET A 142 14.71 -17.69 9.79
CA MET A 142 13.82 -16.92 10.67
C MET A 142 12.34 -17.02 10.27
N GLY A 143 11.99 -17.77 9.23
CA GLY A 143 10.63 -17.90 8.73
C GLY A 143 10.11 -16.63 8.04
N ILE A 144 10.99 -15.76 7.54
CA ILE A 144 10.62 -14.58 6.77
C ILE A 144 10.39 -14.98 5.32
N GLU A 145 9.18 -14.81 4.85
CA GLU A 145 8.77 -15.15 3.48
C GLU A 145 9.34 -14.18 2.45
N LEU A 146 9.69 -14.72 1.27
CA LEU A 146 10.03 -13.90 0.11
C LEU A 146 8.74 -13.44 -0.56
N ASN A 147 8.40 -12.19 -0.37
CA ASN A 147 7.27 -11.53 -1.00
C ASN A 147 7.73 -10.24 -1.72
N ILE A 148 6.81 -9.54 -2.36
CA ILE A 148 7.10 -8.31 -3.12
C ILE A 148 7.82 -7.27 -2.23
N ILE A 149 7.43 -7.15 -0.95
CA ILE A 149 8.03 -6.20 -0.01
C ILE A 149 9.47 -6.59 0.32
N THR A 150 9.73 -7.86 0.64
CA THR A 150 11.08 -8.33 0.93
C THR A 150 12.00 -8.23 -0.29
N LEU A 151 11.50 -8.52 -1.49
CA LEU A 151 12.25 -8.37 -2.74
C LEU A 151 12.56 -6.89 -3.04
N ALA A 152 11.60 -6.00 -2.86
CA ALA A 152 11.84 -4.56 -2.99
C ALA A 152 12.86 -4.05 -1.97
N CYS A 153 12.81 -4.54 -0.72
CA CYS A 153 13.85 -4.26 0.29
C CYS A 153 15.23 -4.71 -0.17
N LEU A 154 15.34 -5.89 -0.78
CA LEU A 154 16.61 -6.39 -1.32
C LEU A 154 17.15 -5.45 -2.40
N ILE A 155 16.32 -4.97 -3.34
CA ILE A 155 16.74 -4.03 -4.39
C ILE A 155 17.22 -2.71 -3.76
N VAL A 156 16.47 -2.15 -2.82
CA VAL A 156 16.82 -0.90 -2.14
C VAL A 156 18.16 -1.03 -1.39
N VAL A 157 18.38 -2.17 -0.73
CA VAL A 157 19.58 -2.39 0.09
C VAL A 157 20.80 -2.76 -0.75
N LEU A 158 20.65 -3.23 -2.01
CA LEU A 158 21.77 -3.63 -2.86
C LEU A 158 22.86 -2.55 -2.96
N GLY A 159 22.47 -1.29 -3.16
CA GLY A 159 23.42 -0.18 -3.18
C GLY A 159 24.15 0.00 -1.86
N MET A 160 23.43 -0.11 -0.74
CA MET A 160 23.99 0.04 0.60
C MET A 160 24.87 -1.14 1.06
N ILE A 161 24.65 -2.34 0.51
CA ILE A 161 25.47 -3.54 0.76
C ILE A 161 26.93 -3.29 0.33
N VAL A 162 27.10 -2.66 -0.81
CA VAL A 162 28.44 -2.39 -1.39
C VAL A 162 29.20 -1.34 -0.61
N ASP A 163 28.51 -0.46 0.06
CA ASP A 163 29.10 0.70 0.74
C ASP A 163 30.15 0.31 1.79
N ASN A 164 29.84 -0.67 2.65
CA ASN A 164 30.77 -1.14 3.66
C ASN A 164 32.06 -1.72 3.03
N SER A 165 31.88 -2.41 1.92
CA SER A 165 32.96 -3.02 1.17
C SER A 165 33.86 -1.96 0.52
N ILE A 166 33.27 -0.89 -0.04
CA ILE A 166 34.01 0.22 -0.65
C ILE A 166 34.94 0.89 0.38
N VAL A 167 34.43 1.16 1.59
CA VAL A 167 35.22 1.81 2.65
C VAL A 167 36.43 0.96 3.06
N VAL A 168 36.27 -0.37 3.20
CA VAL A 168 37.35 -1.30 3.55
C VAL A 168 38.36 -1.43 2.40
N ILE A 169 37.90 -1.47 1.13
CA ILE A 169 38.77 -1.53 -0.04
C ILE A 169 39.59 -0.23 -0.19
N ASP A 170 38.95 0.94 -0.01
CA ASP A 170 39.62 2.24 -0.11
C ASP A 170 40.72 2.37 0.97
N GLY A 171 40.42 2.05 2.22
CA GLY A 171 41.39 2.01 3.31
C GLY A 171 42.54 1.04 3.03
N TYR A 172 42.25 -0.15 2.50
CA TYR A 172 43.29 -1.11 2.08
C TYR A 172 44.22 -0.54 1.02
N LEU A 173 43.67 0.10 0.00
CA LEU A 173 44.47 0.72 -1.08
C LEU A 173 45.33 1.90 -0.55
N GLU A 174 44.79 2.70 0.36
CA GLU A 174 45.54 3.79 1.00
C GLU A 174 46.76 3.26 1.77
N TYR A 175 46.60 2.25 2.63
CA TYR A 175 47.69 1.65 3.40
C TYR A 175 48.69 0.91 2.49
N LEU A 176 48.23 0.24 1.45
CA LEU A 176 49.09 -0.43 0.49
C LEU A 176 49.93 0.57 -0.31
N ALA A 177 49.35 1.71 -0.69
CA ALA A 177 50.06 2.83 -1.34
C ALA A 177 51.08 3.47 -0.40
N GLY A 178 50.81 3.49 0.94
CA GLY A 178 51.71 3.92 1.98
C GLY A 178 52.88 2.97 2.24
N GLY A 179 53.02 1.84 1.50
CA GLY A 179 54.14 0.90 1.58
C GLY A 179 53.97 -0.22 2.62
N MET A 180 52.76 -0.39 3.21
CA MET A 180 52.51 -1.48 4.16
C MET A 180 52.40 -2.84 3.41
N SER A 181 52.70 -3.94 4.14
CA SER A 181 52.49 -5.27 3.61
C SER A 181 51.01 -5.53 3.38
N ARG A 182 50.64 -6.39 2.44
CA ARG A 182 49.23 -6.71 2.09
C ARG A 182 48.42 -7.14 3.27
N MET A 183 48.95 -8.02 4.13
CA MET A 183 48.26 -8.51 5.31
C MET A 183 48.07 -7.42 6.37
N GLU A 184 49.09 -6.63 6.66
CA GLU A 184 48.99 -5.50 7.59
C GLU A 184 48.03 -4.42 7.08
N ALA A 185 48.07 -4.06 5.79
CA ALA A 185 47.13 -3.12 5.19
C ALA A 185 45.67 -3.60 5.31
N ALA A 186 45.44 -4.92 5.12
CA ALA A 186 44.10 -5.49 5.24
C ALA A 186 43.58 -5.47 6.70
N ILE A 187 44.42 -5.86 7.66
CA ILE A 187 44.06 -5.83 9.09
C ILE A 187 43.80 -4.39 9.56
N LYS A 188 44.72 -3.49 9.20
CA LYS A 188 44.64 -2.08 9.66
C LYS A 188 43.43 -1.34 9.04
N SER A 189 43.06 -1.63 7.79
CA SER A 189 41.86 -1.05 7.17
C SER A 189 40.57 -1.43 7.92
N VAL A 190 40.44 -2.71 8.34
CA VAL A 190 39.29 -3.13 9.11
C VAL A 190 39.35 -2.50 10.52
N GLN A 191 40.46 -2.54 11.21
CA GLN A 191 40.60 -1.99 12.57
C GLN A 191 40.21 -0.51 12.63
N GLN A 192 40.58 0.28 11.61
CA GLN A 192 40.28 1.70 11.57
C GLN A 192 38.82 1.97 11.28
N TYR A 193 38.24 1.24 10.31
CA TYR A 193 36.89 1.60 9.77
C TYR A 193 35.77 0.75 10.35
N PHE A 194 36.04 -0.34 11.11
CA PHE A 194 35.00 -1.22 11.64
C PHE A 194 34.02 -0.50 12.55
N TRP A 195 34.53 0.29 13.52
CA TRP A 195 33.67 0.97 14.48
C TRP A 195 32.77 2.03 13.83
N PRO A 196 33.27 2.91 12.95
CA PRO A 196 32.45 3.83 12.16
C PRO A 196 31.41 3.14 11.31
N MET A 197 31.79 2.06 10.63
CA MET A 197 30.85 1.29 9.80
C MET A 197 29.76 0.61 10.62
N LEU A 198 30.12 0.00 11.76
CA LEU A 198 29.15 -0.62 12.67
C LEU A 198 28.13 0.41 13.15
N LEU A 199 28.61 1.57 13.62
CA LEU A 199 27.74 2.62 14.13
C LEU A 199 26.80 3.16 13.04
N ALA A 200 27.34 3.46 11.85
CA ALA A 200 26.53 3.92 10.72
C ALA A 200 25.48 2.88 10.34
N THR A 201 25.83 1.60 10.29
CA THR A 201 24.91 0.51 9.98
C THR A 201 23.81 0.39 11.03
N VAL A 202 24.16 0.44 12.33
CA VAL A 202 23.19 0.40 13.43
C VAL A 202 22.26 1.62 13.38
N CYS A 203 22.79 2.82 13.09
CA CYS A 203 21.95 4.01 12.91
C CYS A 203 20.94 3.85 11.78
N ILE A 204 21.36 3.34 10.61
CA ILE A 204 20.44 3.08 9.49
C ILE A 204 19.36 2.09 9.90
N CYS A 205 19.73 0.97 10.53
CA CYS A 205 18.77 -0.02 11.00
C CYS A 205 17.79 0.58 12.01
N ALA A 206 18.30 1.35 12.97
CA ALA A 206 17.50 1.93 14.05
C ALA A 206 16.43 2.93 13.59
N ILE A 207 16.62 3.59 12.44
CA ILE A 207 15.64 4.55 11.88
C ILE A 207 14.32 3.87 11.47
N PHE A 208 14.37 2.62 11.04
CA PHE A 208 13.19 1.90 10.54
C PHE A 208 12.29 1.34 11.65
N PHE A 209 12.81 1.06 12.86
CA PHE A 209 12.03 0.42 13.93
C PHE A 209 10.96 1.31 14.58
N PRO A 210 11.17 2.61 14.81
CA PRO A 210 10.17 3.46 15.44
C PRO A 210 8.84 3.50 14.73
N ILE A 211 8.84 3.52 13.40
CA ILE A 211 7.61 3.47 12.59
C ILE A 211 6.83 2.19 12.85
N LEU A 212 7.52 1.06 13.02
CA LEU A 212 6.89 -0.21 13.33
C LEU A 212 6.19 -0.22 14.70
N LEU A 213 6.67 0.59 15.64
CA LEU A 213 6.10 0.70 16.99
C LEU A 213 4.89 1.63 17.06
N THR A 214 4.79 2.59 16.14
CA THR A 214 3.72 3.60 16.15
C THR A 214 2.57 3.25 15.23
N LEU A 215 2.82 2.68 14.07
CA LEU A 215 1.79 2.30 13.11
C LEU A 215 0.90 1.17 13.62
N LYS A 216 -0.38 1.24 13.28
CA LYS A 216 -1.41 0.27 13.61
C LYS A 216 -2.20 -0.16 12.37
N GLY A 217 -3.01 -1.21 12.51
CA GLY A 217 -3.90 -1.68 11.45
C GLY A 217 -3.18 -2.25 10.23
N GLU A 218 -3.84 -2.18 9.08
CA GLU A 218 -3.38 -2.77 7.81
C GLU A 218 -2.04 -2.19 7.33
N ALA A 219 -1.81 -0.90 7.56
CA ALA A 219 -0.55 -0.24 7.21
C ALA A 219 0.63 -0.81 8.01
N ALA A 220 0.44 -1.11 9.29
CA ALA A 220 1.47 -1.76 10.12
C ALA A 220 1.79 -3.16 9.63
N ASP A 221 0.77 -3.96 9.28
CA ASP A 221 0.94 -5.32 8.79
C ASP A 221 1.68 -5.34 7.44
N ALA A 222 1.36 -4.42 6.54
CA ALA A 222 2.04 -4.27 5.26
C ALA A 222 3.55 -3.94 5.42
N ILE A 223 3.92 -3.17 6.45
CA ILE A 223 5.28 -2.67 6.64
C ILE A 223 6.12 -3.54 7.57
N ARG A 224 5.49 -4.36 8.40
CA ARG A 224 6.12 -5.11 9.49
C ARG A 224 7.40 -5.86 9.09
N ILE A 225 7.45 -6.36 7.86
CA ILE A 225 8.56 -7.18 7.38
C ILE A 225 9.75 -6.33 6.85
N PHE A 226 9.53 -5.03 6.59
CA PHE A 226 10.52 -4.14 5.99
C PHE A 226 11.75 -3.89 6.90
N PRO A 227 11.61 -3.44 8.18
CA PRO A 227 12.74 -3.19 9.06
C PRO A 227 13.62 -4.42 9.36
N PRO A 228 13.07 -5.61 9.66
CA PRO A 228 13.87 -6.82 9.84
C PRO A 228 14.67 -7.20 8.61
N THR A 229 14.04 -7.13 7.43
CA THR A 229 14.69 -7.48 6.15
C THR A 229 15.88 -6.57 5.87
N ILE A 230 15.75 -5.26 6.01
CA ILE A 230 16.85 -4.30 5.84
C ILE A 230 17.93 -4.55 6.86
N THR A 231 17.56 -4.76 8.13
CA THR A 231 18.53 -4.97 9.23
C THR A 231 19.38 -6.21 8.99
N ILE A 232 18.77 -7.34 8.63
CA ILE A 232 19.48 -8.58 8.33
C ILE A 232 20.49 -8.34 7.19
N ASN A 233 20.06 -7.73 6.09
CA ASN A 233 20.90 -7.48 4.93
C ASN A 233 22.09 -6.56 5.25
N LEU A 234 21.87 -5.46 5.97
CA LEU A 234 22.93 -4.52 6.32
C LEU A 234 23.91 -5.11 7.35
N MET A 235 23.43 -5.89 8.32
CA MET A 235 24.28 -6.56 9.30
C MET A 235 25.14 -7.65 8.65
N VAL A 236 24.57 -8.43 7.75
CA VAL A 236 25.33 -9.42 6.96
C VAL A 236 26.38 -8.72 6.10
N SER A 237 26.04 -7.62 5.42
CA SER A 237 26.99 -6.82 4.65
C SER A 237 28.17 -6.33 5.49
N LEU A 238 27.91 -5.85 6.71
CA LEU A 238 28.95 -5.43 7.65
C LEU A 238 29.88 -6.59 8.01
N VAL A 239 29.34 -7.77 8.31
CA VAL A 239 30.14 -8.96 8.64
C VAL A 239 30.97 -9.40 7.43
N VAL A 240 30.39 -9.43 6.23
CA VAL A 240 31.09 -9.74 4.99
C VAL A 240 32.22 -8.73 4.73
N ALA A 241 31.96 -7.44 4.90
CA ALA A 241 32.96 -6.39 4.75
C ALA A 241 34.10 -6.49 5.77
N ALA A 242 33.82 -6.89 7.00
CA ALA A 242 34.84 -7.02 8.06
C ALA A 242 35.66 -8.30 7.96
N VAL A 243 35.11 -9.41 7.47
CA VAL A 243 35.76 -10.72 7.49
C VAL A 243 36.24 -11.16 6.11
N ILE A 244 35.36 -11.07 5.11
CA ILE A 244 35.62 -11.65 3.78
C ILE A 244 36.40 -10.69 2.87
N ILE A 245 36.03 -9.40 2.89
CA ILE A 245 36.69 -8.41 2.02
C ILE A 245 38.20 -8.28 2.28
N PRO A 246 38.69 -8.23 3.52
CA PRO A 246 40.16 -8.21 3.77
C PRO A 246 40.87 -9.39 3.15
N LEU A 247 40.30 -10.59 3.22
CA LEU A 247 40.85 -11.81 2.64
C LEU A 247 40.88 -11.72 1.09
N LEU A 248 39.79 -11.25 0.49
CA LEU A 248 39.70 -11.06 -0.96
C LEU A 248 40.68 -9.95 -1.45
N ASN A 249 40.84 -8.87 -0.67
CA ASN A 249 41.80 -7.81 -0.98
C ASN A 249 43.23 -8.37 -1.06
N VAL A 250 43.66 -9.15 -0.05
CA VAL A 250 44.98 -9.77 -0.03
C VAL A 250 45.17 -10.74 -1.21
N ALA A 251 44.13 -11.51 -1.56
CA ALA A 251 44.20 -12.51 -2.62
C ALA A 251 44.25 -11.87 -4.03
N ILE A 252 43.40 -10.88 -4.29
CA ILE A 252 43.14 -10.33 -5.63
C ILE A 252 43.97 -9.05 -5.91
N ILE A 253 44.06 -8.14 -4.92
CA ILE A 253 44.73 -6.84 -5.10
C ILE A 253 46.18 -6.93 -4.61
N ARG A 254 47.09 -7.20 -5.54
CA ARG A 254 48.52 -7.43 -5.21
C ARG A 254 49.37 -6.17 -5.25
N LYS A 255 49.02 -5.18 -6.09
CA LYS A 255 49.73 -3.92 -6.27
C LYS A 255 48.75 -2.81 -6.55
N VAL A 256 49.01 -1.62 -6.04
CA VAL A 256 48.32 -0.40 -6.45
C VAL A 256 48.76 -0.07 -7.86
N LYS A 257 47.82 0.17 -8.78
CA LYS A 257 48.13 0.58 -10.13
C LYS A 257 48.61 2.03 -10.06
N GLU A 258 49.87 2.27 -10.41
CA GLU A 258 50.36 3.63 -10.57
C GLU A 258 49.54 4.33 -11.67
N LYS A 259 49.01 5.52 -11.36
CA LYS A 259 48.30 6.33 -12.35
C LYS A 259 49.27 6.67 -13.50
N VAL A 260 48.94 6.24 -14.69
CA VAL A 260 49.69 6.62 -15.89
C VAL A 260 49.58 8.13 -16.05
N PRO A 261 50.71 8.89 -16.07
CA PRO A 261 50.67 10.33 -16.27
C PRO A 261 49.96 10.69 -17.58
N GLY A 262 48.87 11.49 -17.47
CA GLY A 262 48.14 11.96 -18.66
C GLY A 262 46.79 11.27 -18.94
N LYS A 263 46.45 10.12 -18.28
CA LYS A 263 45.14 9.48 -18.43
C LYS A 263 44.23 9.93 -17.31
N ARG A 264 43.20 10.69 -17.63
CA ARG A 264 42.17 11.14 -16.67
C ARG A 264 41.04 10.14 -16.64
N ASP A 265 40.68 9.68 -15.43
CA ASP A 265 39.52 8.86 -15.17
C ASP A 265 38.27 9.74 -14.89
N ILE A 266 37.08 9.20 -15.01
CA ILE A 266 35.81 9.90 -14.71
C ILE A 266 35.83 10.46 -13.28
N THR A 267 36.37 9.70 -12.34
CA THR A 267 36.51 10.08 -10.93
C THR A 267 37.41 11.31 -10.74
N ASP A 268 38.47 11.49 -11.60
CA ASP A 268 39.35 12.66 -11.54
C ASP A 268 38.60 13.92 -11.99
N TRP A 269 37.75 13.83 -13.06
CA TRP A 269 36.95 14.96 -13.53
C TRP A 269 35.90 15.38 -12.46
N VAL A 270 35.23 14.41 -11.82
CA VAL A 270 34.28 14.67 -10.71
C VAL A 270 34.99 15.31 -9.53
N GLN A 271 36.19 14.82 -9.19
CA GLN A 271 37.01 15.39 -8.10
C GLN A 271 37.45 16.83 -8.41
N ASP A 272 37.94 17.11 -9.64
CA ASP A 272 38.34 18.44 -10.05
C ASP A 272 37.17 19.46 -10.02
N TRP A 273 35.97 19.02 -10.43
CA TRP A 273 34.77 19.83 -10.36
C TRP A 273 34.37 20.10 -8.91
N TYR A 274 34.38 19.06 -8.07
CA TYR A 274 34.07 19.17 -6.66
C TYR A 274 35.08 20.06 -5.91
N ASP A 275 36.36 19.88 -6.15
CA ASP A 275 37.42 20.68 -5.52
C ASP A 275 37.24 22.18 -5.79
N ARG A 276 36.84 22.57 -7.02
CA ARG A 276 36.53 23.96 -7.37
C ARG A 276 35.28 24.46 -6.62
N THR A 277 34.26 23.66 -6.57
CA THR A 277 33.00 24.01 -5.88
C THR A 277 33.24 24.15 -4.37
N LEU A 278 33.96 23.19 -3.76
CA LEU A 278 34.32 23.23 -2.35
C LEU A 278 35.19 24.47 -2.03
N ALA A 279 36.20 24.77 -2.87
CA ALA A 279 37.05 25.95 -2.69
C ALA A 279 36.24 27.25 -2.76
N TRP A 280 35.22 27.32 -3.67
CA TRP A 280 34.33 28.47 -3.75
C TRP A 280 33.45 28.59 -2.49
N ASN A 281 32.88 27.47 -1.98
CA ASN A 281 32.10 27.43 -0.75
C ASN A 281 32.90 27.85 0.48
N PHE A 282 34.20 27.51 0.55
CA PHE A 282 35.09 27.95 1.64
C PHE A 282 35.51 29.41 1.52
N ARG A 283 35.43 30.02 0.31
CA ARG A 283 35.62 31.45 0.13
C ARG A 283 34.39 32.26 0.54
N HIS A 284 33.19 31.69 0.36
CA HIS A 284 31.93 32.37 0.62
C HIS A 284 31.03 31.56 1.59
N PRO A 285 31.47 31.27 2.83
CA PRO A 285 30.81 30.34 3.73
C PRO A 285 29.40 30.76 4.09
N TRP A 286 29.16 32.05 4.34
CA TRP A 286 27.83 32.53 4.70
C TRP A 286 26.82 32.46 3.55
N LEU A 287 27.30 32.66 2.32
CA LEU A 287 26.48 32.54 1.13
C LEU A 287 26.11 31.06 0.86
N THR A 288 27.00 30.15 1.13
CA THR A 288 26.76 28.69 1.05
C THR A 288 25.69 28.27 2.06
N ILE A 289 25.85 28.70 3.33
CA ILE A 289 24.89 28.35 4.39
C ILE A 289 23.53 29.00 4.12
N ALA A 290 23.49 30.29 3.76
CA ALA A 290 22.24 30.97 3.45
C ALA A 290 21.56 30.38 2.21
N GLY A 291 22.31 30.04 1.17
CA GLY A 291 21.79 29.41 -0.02
C GLY A 291 21.19 28.02 0.26
N SER A 292 21.83 27.23 1.12
CA SER A 292 21.28 25.93 1.54
C SER A 292 19.98 26.07 2.34
N ILE A 293 19.90 27.05 3.25
CA ILE A 293 18.68 27.35 4.01
C ILE A 293 17.57 27.79 3.06
N VAL A 294 17.85 28.71 2.13
CA VAL A 294 16.87 29.17 1.14
C VAL A 294 16.35 28.00 0.30
N LEU A 295 17.23 27.08 -0.11
CA LEU A 295 16.83 25.90 -0.88
C LEU A 295 15.92 24.97 -0.07
N VAL A 296 16.23 24.72 1.20
CA VAL A 296 15.38 23.90 2.10
C VAL A 296 14.01 24.57 2.30
N VAL A 297 14.00 25.90 2.54
CA VAL A 297 12.74 26.65 2.68
C VAL A 297 11.93 26.64 1.37
N ALA A 298 12.59 26.86 0.21
CA ALA A 298 11.92 26.77 -1.09
C ALA A 298 11.32 25.39 -1.33
N THR A 299 12.00 24.33 -0.89
CA THR A 299 11.49 22.97 -0.96
C THR A 299 10.26 22.78 -0.07
N GLY A 300 10.25 23.40 1.11
CA GLY A 300 9.06 23.41 1.99
C GLY A 300 7.85 24.09 1.33
N VAL A 301 8.09 25.13 0.51
CA VAL A 301 7.03 25.79 -0.28
C VAL A 301 6.54 24.90 -1.44
N LEU A 302 7.41 24.04 -1.99
CA LEU A 302 7.03 23.08 -3.04
C LEU A 302 6.32 21.83 -2.48
N PHE A 303 6.47 21.54 -1.20
CA PHE A 303 5.90 20.36 -0.57
C PHE A 303 4.37 20.22 -0.74
N PRO A 304 3.54 21.29 -0.57
CA PRO A 304 2.10 21.22 -0.80
C PRO A 304 1.68 20.91 -2.24
N LEU A 305 2.60 21.07 -3.22
CA LEU A 305 2.33 20.75 -4.63
C LEU A 305 2.43 19.24 -4.91
N LEU A 306 2.94 18.45 -3.95
CA LEU A 306 2.98 17.00 -4.09
C LEU A 306 1.59 16.40 -3.94
N LYS A 307 1.27 15.46 -4.82
CA LYS A 307 0.08 14.64 -4.70
C LYS A 307 0.25 13.71 -3.49
N MET A 308 -0.56 13.90 -2.45
CA MET A 308 -0.50 13.09 -1.24
C MET A 308 -1.60 12.03 -1.28
N ARG A 309 -1.21 10.77 -1.17
CA ARG A 309 -2.11 9.63 -1.05
C ARG A 309 -1.38 8.51 -0.34
N GLN A 310 -2.03 7.84 0.59
CA GLN A 310 -1.42 6.79 1.41
C GLN A 310 -0.88 5.62 0.56
N PHE A 311 -1.73 5.04 -0.29
CA PHE A 311 -1.36 4.01 -1.26
C PHE A 311 -1.70 4.44 -2.69
N PRO A 312 -0.90 4.08 -3.70
CA PRO A 312 -1.26 4.27 -5.09
C PRO A 312 -2.40 3.36 -5.49
N TYR A 313 -2.99 3.61 -6.65
CA TYR A 313 -3.89 2.64 -7.29
C TYR A 313 -3.13 1.35 -7.63
N ALA A 314 -3.85 0.23 -7.61
CA ALA A 314 -3.26 -1.06 -7.94
C ALA A 314 -3.03 -1.20 -9.46
N ASP A 315 -1.87 -1.72 -9.81
CA ASP A 315 -1.51 -2.05 -11.19
C ASP A 315 -2.20 -3.36 -11.58
N ARG A 316 -3.37 -3.25 -12.25
CA ARG A 316 -4.18 -4.39 -12.69
C ARG A 316 -4.67 -4.21 -14.13
N ASN A 317 -4.65 -5.28 -14.89
CA ASN A 317 -5.28 -5.38 -16.21
C ASN A 317 -6.79 -5.64 -16.09
N GLN A 318 -7.41 -5.03 -15.09
CA GLN A 318 -8.80 -5.26 -14.72
C GLN A 318 -9.36 -4.01 -14.03
N PHE A 319 -10.60 -3.67 -14.33
CA PHE A 319 -11.35 -2.66 -13.59
C PHE A 319 -12.80 -3.08 -13.39
N ALA A 320 -13.51 -2.43 -12.47
CA ALA A 320 -14.92 -2.70 -12.21
C ALA A 320 -15.78 -1.52 -12.65
N VAL A 321 -17.00 -1.83 -13.12
CA VAL A 321 -18.05 -0.84 -13.32
C VAL A 321 -19.25 -1.24 -12.48
N GLU A 322 -19.69 -0.34 -11.62
CA GLU A 322 -20.85 -0.53 -10.74
C GLU A 322 -22.00 0.32 -11.23
N ILE A 323 -23.18 -0.28 -11.34
CA ILE A 323 -24.40 0.36 -11.79
C ILE A 323 -25.39 0.37 -10.63
N TYR A 324 -25.81 1.54 -10.21
CA TYR A 324 -26.77 1.74 -9.15
C TYR A 324 -28.02 2.41 -9.71
N LEU A 325 -29.17 1.77 -9.56
CA LEU A 325 -30.46 2.34 -9.84
C LEU A 325 -31.17 2.72 -8.51
N PRO A 326 -32.17 3.60 -8.55
CA PRO A 326 -32.97 3.90 -7.37
C PRO A 326 -33.55 2.63 -6.74
N GLU A 327 -33.68 2.64 -5.42
CA GLU A 327 -34.33 1.56 -4.69
C GLU A 327 -35.77 1.34 -5.23
N GLY A 328 -36.16 0.07 -5.39
CA GLY A 328 -37.42 -0.31 -6.00
C GLY A 328 -37.38 -0.47 -7.52
N SER A 329 -36.25 -0.19 -8.18
CA SER A 329 -36.09 -0.51 -9.61
C SER A 329 -36.09 -2.03 -9.82
N GLY A 330 -36.76 -2.44 -10.86
CA GLY A 330 -36.87 -3.86 -11.26
C GLY A 330 -35.59 -4.40 -11.87
N LEU A 331 -35.39 -5.71 -11.80
CA LEU A 331 -34.22 -6.39 -12.38
C LEU A 331 -34.10 -6.15 -13.89
N GLU A 332 -35.22 -6.03 -14.62
CA GLU A 332 -35.23 -5.80 -16.08
C GLU A 332 -34.68 -4.41 -16.46
N GLU A 333 -34.88 -3.38 -15.63
CA GLU A 333 -34.26 -2.07 -15.83
C GLU A 333 -32.74 -2.13 -15.65
N THR A 334 -32.30 -2.77 -14.59
CA THR A 334 -30.87 -2.99 -14.31
C THR A 334 -30.22 -3.78 -15.45
N LYS A 335 -30.85 -4.85 -15.89
CA LYS A 335 -30.43 -5.68 -17.02
C LYS A 335 -30.26 -4.89 -18.30
N LYS A 336 -31.23 -4.03 -18.64
CA LYS A 336 -31.20 -3.21 -19.86
C LYS A 336 -29.96 -2.33 -19.92
N ILE A 337 -29.66 -1.59 -18.83
CA ILE A 337 -28.47 -0.72 -18.75
C ILE A 337 -27.21 -1.57 -18.79
N THR A 338 -27.18 -2.69 -18.08
CA THR A 338 -26.03 -3.59 -18.06
C THR A 338 -25.72 -4.13 -19.46
N TYR A 339 -26.72 -4.52 -20.24
CA TYR A 339 -26.51 -5.03 -21.60
C TYR A 339 -26.03 -3.95 -22.57
N GLU A 340 -26.58 -2.74 -22.47
CA GLU A 340 -26.11 -1.60 -23.27
C GLU A 340 -24.64 -1.33 -22.99
N LEU A 341 -24.25 -1.32 -21.72
CA LEU A 341 -22.86 -1.06 -21.31
C LEU A 341 -21.92 -2.21 -21.68
N THR A 342 -22.35 -3.47 -21.48
CA THR A 342 -21.60 -4.64 -21.93
C THR A 342 -21.33 -4.60 -23.42
N GLY A 343 -22.35 -4.25 -24.23
CA GLY A 343 -22.20 -4.12 -25.68
C GLY A 343 -21.29 -2.97 -26.13
N ILE A 344 -21.10 -1.93 -25.29
CA ILE A 344 -20.12 -0.86 -25.52
C ILE A 344 -18.72 -1.38 -25.21
N LEU A 345 -18.53 -2.06 -24.08
CA LEU A 345 -17.25 -2.59 -23.64
C LEU A 345 -16.72 -3.70 -24.56
N GLU A 346 -17.58 -4.58 -25.04
CA GLU A 346 -17.19 -5.67 -25.95
C GLU A 346 -16.72 -5.19 -27.33
N LYS A 347 -17.08 -3.96 -27.75
CA LYS A 347 -16.59 -3.34 -28.98
C LYS A 347 -15.17 -2.78 -28.88
N GLU A 348 -14.66 -2.61 -27.68
CA GLU A 348 -13.32 -2.10 -27.45
C GLU A 348 -12.30 -3.24 -27.66
N GLU A 349 -11.39 -3.05 -28.63
CA GLU A 349 -10.39 -4.08 -29.00
C GLU A 349 -9.50 -4.53 -27.84
N LYS A 350 -9.27 -3.62 -26.88
CA LYS A 350 -8.41 -3.88 -25.71
C LYS A 350 -9.12 -4.61 -24.57
N VAL A 351 -10.41 -4.87 -24.68
CA VAL A 351 -11.19 -5.63 -23.70
C VAL A 351 -11.11 -7.12 -24.05
N THR A 352 -10.56 -7.90 -23.14
CA THR A 352 -10.46 -9.37 -23.31
C THR A 352 -11.69 -10.10 -22.80
N GLY A 353 -12.50 -9.45 -21.97
CA GLY A 353 -13.76 -10.00 -21.51
C GLY A 353 -14.48 -9.16 -20.49
N VAL A 354 -15.79 -9.35 -20.46
CA VAL A 354 -16.69 -8.70 -19.52
C VAL A 354 -17.49 -9.77 -18.78
N THR A 355 -17.50 -9.68 -17.45
CA THR A 355 -18.36 -10.54 -16.62
C THR A 355 -19.31 -9.65 -15.85
N SER A 356 -20.61 -9.86 -16.06
CA SER A 356 -21.69 -9.04 -15.54
C SER A 356 -22.44 -9.77 -14.44
N PHE A 357 -22.53 -9.17 -13.28
CA PHE A 357 -23.30 -9.60 -12.12
C PHE A 357 -24.55 -8.72 -12.06
N ILE A 358 -25.70 -9.26 -12.38
CA ILE A 358 -26.96 -8.52 -12.52
C ILE A 358 -27.86 -8.87 -11.34
N GLY A 359 -28.23 -7.91 -10.51
CA GLY A 359 -28.98 -8.12 -9.28
C GLY A 359 -28.15 -8.75 -8.15
N CYS A 360 -26.87 -8.99 -8.37
CA CYS A 360 -25.96 -9.60 -7.41
C CYS A 360 -24.57 -8.95 -7.47
N SER A 361 -23.76 -9.21 -6.47
CA SER A 361 -22.36 -8.75 -6.42
C SER A 361 -21.39 -9.90 -6.71
N SER A 362 -20.22 -9.57 -7.23
CA SER A 362 -19.15 -10.55 -7.39
C SER A 362 -18.66 -11.09 -6.05
N PRO A 363 -18.14 -12.32 -6.00
CA PRO A 363 -17.24 -12.73 -4.92
C PRO A 363 -16.05 -11.77 -4.83
N ARG A 364 -15.32 -11.80 -3.71
CA ARG A 364 -14.11 -11.00 -3.57
C ARG A 364 -13.08 -11.42 -4.63
N PHE A 365 -12.74 -10.52 -5.54
CA PHE A 365 -11.78 -10.76 -6.62
C PHE A 365 -10.50 -9.92 -6.49
N HIS A 366 -10.48 -8.98 -5.56
CA HIS A 366 -9.32 -8.16 -5.21
C HIS A 366 -9.29 -7.94 -3.69
N MET A 367 -8.11 -7.80 -3.10
CA MET A 367 -7.95 -7.73 -1.64
C MET A 367 -8.75 -6.61 -0.99
N SER A 368 -8.83 -5.46 -1.64
CA SER A 368 -9.55 -4.28 -1.14
C SER A 368 -10.95 -4.12 -1.72
N TYR A 369 -11.42 -5.05 -2.55
CA TYR A 369 -12.75 -5.00 -3.13
C TYR A 369 -13.71 -5.91 -2.35
N ALA A 370 -14.46 -5.33 -1.41
CA ALA A 370 -15.45 -6.06 -0.65
C ALA A 370 -16.73 -6.28 -1.50
N PRO A 371 -17.34 -7.47 -1.43
CA PRO A 371 -18.66 -7.69 -2.01
C PRO A 371 -19.69 -6.73 -1.42
N VAL A 372 -20.58 -6.21 -2.26
CA VAL A 372 -21.67 -5.32 -1.86
C VAL A 372 -22.91 -6.17 -1.55
N ILE A 373 -23.69 -5.78 -0.55
CA ILE A 373 -25.04 -6.34 -0.36
C ILE A 373 -25.90 -5.78 -1.49
N ALA A 374 -26.07 -6.59 -2.53
CA ALA A 374 -26.74 -6.18 -3.75
C ALA A 374 -28.25 -6.45 -3.68
N GLY A 375 -29.01 -5.71 -4.49
CA GLY A 375 -30.43 -5.91 -4.77
C GLY A 375 -30.69 -5.85 -6.26
N LYS A 376 -31.97 -5.98 -6.65
CA LYS A 376 -32.39 -5.95 -8.05
C LYS A 376 -32.03 -4.66 -8.79
N ASN A 377 -31.77 -3.59 -8.04
CA ASN A 377 -31.36 -2.27 -8.51
C ASN A 377 -29.84 -2.10 -8.69
N PHE A 378 -29.07 -3.17 -8.54
CA PHE A 378 -27.59 -3.14 -8.62
C PHE A 378 -27.08 -4.08 -9.70
N ALA A 379 -26.06 -3.65 -10.42
CA ALA A 379 -25.24 -4.55 -11.23
C ALA A 379 -23.76 -4.16 -11.13
N GLN A 380 -22.92 -5.16 -11.37
CA GLN A 380 -21.48 -4.99 -11.36
C GLN A 380 -20.87 -5.69 -12.56
N LEU A 381 -19.98 -5.00 -13.28
CA LEU A 381 -19.22 -5.58 -14.37
C LEU A 381 -17.74 -5.66 -13.95
N ILE A 382 -17.13 -6.81 -14.13
CA ILE A 382 -15.69 -6.98 -14.06
C ILE A 382 -15.19 -7.01 -15.50
N VAL A 383 -14.34 -6.04 -15.84
CA VAL A 383 -13.79 -5.86 -17.18
C VAL A 383 -12.33 -6.24 -17.16
N ASN A 384 -11.96 -7.28 -17.92
CA ASN A 384 -10.58 -7.70 -18.13
C ASN A 384 -10.06 -7.05 -19.42
N THR A 385 -8.80 -6.61 -19.38
CA THR A 385 -8.11 -5.96 -20.51
C THR A 385 -6.80 -6.66 -20.82
N GLU A 386 -6.22 -6.37 -21.97
CA GLU A 386 -4.95 -6.98 -22.40
C GLU A 386 -3.74 -6.53 -21.57
N SER A 387 -3.80 -5.30 -20.99
CA SER A 387 -2.71 -4.75 -20.17
C SER A 387 -3.21 -3.73 -19.15
N ILE A 388 -2.33 -3.33 -18.23
CA ILE A 388 -2.59 -2.28 -17.23
C ILE A 388 -2.86 -0.94 -17.92
N GLU A 389 -2.06 -0.61 -18.94
CA GLU A 389 -2.20 0.63 -19.72
C GLU A 389 -3.54 0.67 -20.47
N ALA A 390 -3.97 -0.48 -21.00
CA ALA A 390 -5.27 -0.62 -21.65
C ALA A 390 -6.42 -0.33 -20.67
N SER A 391 -6.33 -0.85 -19.43
CA SER A 391 -7.31 -0.52 -18.38
C SER A 391 -7.40 0.97 -18.12
N LEU A 392 -6.26 1.64 -17.99
CA LEU A 392 -6.18 3.07 -17.69
C LEU A 392 -6.71 3.93 -18.86
N GLU A 393 -6.36 3.57 -20.09
CA GLU A 393 -6.83 4.26 -21.31
C GLU A 393 -8.35 4.13 -21.48
N LEU A 394 -8.89 2.94 -21.26
CA LEU A 394 -10.32 2.71 -21.34
C LEU A 394 -11.10 3.46 -20.25
N LEU A 395 -10.58 3.50 -19.04
CA LEU A 395 -11.16 4.30 -17.95
C LEU A 395 -11.19 5.79 -18.32
N ASP A 396 -10.09 6.34 -18.83
CA ASP A 396 -10.01 7.75 -19.25
C ASP A 396 -10.93 8.08 -20.44
N LYS A 397 -11.14 7.11 -21.33
CA LYS A 397 -11.99 7.27 -22.52
C LYS A 397 -13.47 7.15 -22.18
N LEU A 398 -13.86 6.12 -21.41
CA LEU A 398 -15.24 5.73 -21.25
C LEU A 398 -15.90 6.33 -20.01
N ALA A 399 -15.19 6.47 -18.88
CA ALA A 399 -15.80 6.97 -17.66
C ALA A 399 -16.41 8.37 -17.80
N PRO A 400 -15.75 9.38 -18.41
CA PRO A 400 -16.33 10.71 -18.55
C PRO A 400 -17.59 10.74 -19.42
N VAL A 401 -17.73 9.80 -20.35
CA VAL A 401 -18.85 9.72 -21.29
C VAL A 401 -20.04 8.99 -20.67
N TYR A 402 -19.78 7.87 -19.98
CA TYR A 402 -20.82 6.94 -19.57
C TYR A 402 -21.18 6.99 -18.09
N SER A 403 -20.46 7.73 -17.24
CA SER A 403 -20.80 7.87 -15.81
C SER A 403 -22.19 8.51 -15.58
N ASN A 404 -22.61 9.43 -16.44
CA ASN A 404 -23.88 10.14 -16.34
C ASN A 404 -24.76 9.97 -17.59
N HIS A 405 -24.52 8.93 -18.37
CA HIS A 405 -25.22 8.71 -19.63
C HIS A 405 -26.70 8.32 -19.42
N TRP A 406 -27.00 7.55 -18.38
CA TRP A 406 -28.35 7.10 -18.08
C TRP A 406 -28.99 7.98 -17.00
N PRO A 407 -30.07 8.71 -17.29
CA PRO A 407 -30.65 9.71 -16.39
C PRO A 407 -31.15 9.15 -15.05
N GLY A 408 -31.45 7.86 -14.98
CA GLY A 408 -31.97 7.18 -13.78
C GLY A 408 -30.95 6.33 -13.05
N ALA A 409 -29.71 6.25 -13.52
CA ALA A 409 -28.70 5.37 -12.95
C ALA A 409 -27.40 6.12 -12.64
N TYR A 410 -26.73 5.67 -11.59
CA TYR A 410 -25.35 6.07 -11.29
C TYR A 410 -24.42 4.96 -11.76
N VAL A 411 -23.50 5.29 -12.68
CA VAL A 411 -22.52 4.34 -13.22
C VAL A 411 -21.12 4.73 -12.75
N ARG A 412 -20.57 3.98 -11.80
CA ARG A 412 -19.27 4.19 -11.21
C ARG A 412 -18.22 3.36 -11.92
N TRP A 413 -17.20 4.01 -12.46
CA TRP A 413 -16.04 3.39 -13.06
C TRP A 413 -14.91 3.34 -12.03
N LYS A 414 -14.51 2.14 -11.63
CA LYS A 414 -13.60 1.95 -10.52
C LYS A 414 -12.31 1.28 -10.97
N GLN A 415 -11.20 2.04 -10.94
CA GLN A 415 -9.87 1.46 -11.00
C GLN A 415 -9.63 0.61 -9.75
N MET A 416 -8.91 -0.51 -9.85
CA MET A 416 -8.52 -1.29 -8.67
C MET A 416 -7.63 -0.44 -7.76
N ASP A 417 -7.82 -0.59 -6.46
CA ASP A 417 -7.20 0.21 -5.42
C ASP A 417 -6.68 -0.67 -4.29
N TYR A 418 -5.76 -0.16 -3.51
CA TYR A 418 -5.33 -0.78 -2.25
C TYR A 418 -6.17 -0.31 -1.05
N LEU A 419 -6.93 0.80 -1.18
CA LEU A 419 -7.85 1.29 -0.15
C LEU A 419 -9.30 0.92 -0.50
N PRO A 420 -10.04 0.29 0.43
CA PRO A 420 -11.43 -0.12 0.19
C PRO A 420 -12.44 1.03 0.37
N VAL A 421 -11.99 2.25 0.61
CA VAL A 421 -12.83 3.42 0.94
C VAL A 421 -12.99 4.37 -0.26
N PRO A 422 -14.09 5.16 -0.32
CA PRO A 422 -14.24 6.21 -1.32
C PRO A 422 -13.17 7.30 -1.16
N THR A 423 -12.79 7.94 -2.28
CA THR A 423 -11.84 9.06 -2.24
C THR A 423 -12.37 10.21 -1.39
N TYR A 424 -13.63 10.57 -1.59
CA TYR A 424 -14.31 11.61 -0.82
C TYR A 424 -15.55 11.03 -0.17
N GLU A 425 -15.66 11.14 1.16
CA GLU A 425 -16.82 10.74 1.93
C GLU A 425 -17.10 11.77 3.03
N TYR A 426 -18.35 12.21 3.14
CA TYR A 426 -18.80 13.14 4.16
C TYR A 426 -20.07 12.61 4.76
N ARG A 427 -20.11 12.47 6.08
CA ARG A 427 -21.19 11.84 6.84
C ARG A 427 -21.94 12.86 7.65
N PHE A 428 -23.25 12.84 7.54
CA PHE A 428 -24.14 13.68 8.34
C PHE A 428 -24.93 12.81 9.30
N TYR A 429 -24.87 13.17 10.59
CA TYR A 429 -25.53 12.45 11.67
C TYR A 429 -26.59 13.31 12.32
N GLY A 430 -27.66 12.68 12.82
CA GLY A 430 -28.70 13.35 13.60
C GLY A 430 -29.92 12.47 13.85
N ASN A 431 -30.86 12.98 14.64
CA ASN A 431 -32.08 12.26 14.98
C ASN A 431 -33.21 12.44 13.95
N ASN A 432 -33.22 13.58 13.23
CA ASN A 432 -34.24 13.91 12.24
C ASN A 432 -33.68 13.68 10.84
N ILE A 433 -34.25 12.71 10.14
CA ILE A 433 -33.79 12.28 8.81
C ILE A 433 -33.92 13.40 7.77
N ASP A 434 -35.01 14.20 7.80
CA ASP A 434 -35.22 15.29 6.84
C ASP A 434 -34.16 16.38 7.01
N SER A 435 -33.72 16.62 8.25
CA SER A 435 -32.66 17.59 8.55
C SER A 435 -31.29 17.09 8.06
N ILE A 436 -31.02 15.79 8.24
CA ILE A 436 -29.77 15.17 7.73
C ILE A 436 -29.77 15.21 6.20
N GLN A 437 -30.89 14.84 5.57
CA GLN A 437 -31.03 14.86 4.11
C GLN A 437 -30.81 16.25 3.53
N LYS A 438 -31.41 17.31 4.13
CA LYS A 438 -31.19 18.69 3.68
C LYS A 438 -29.71 19.07 3.70
N ALA A 439 -28.98 18.66 4.76
CA ALA A 439 -27.54 18.93 4.85
C ALA A 439 -26.77 18.17 3.74
N ALA A 440 -27.10 16.92 3.52
CA ALA A 440 -26.50 16.09 2.44
C ALA A 440 -26.78 16.66 1.06
N ASP A 441 -28.03 17.08 0.78
CA ASP A 441 -28.42 17.68 -0.50
C ASP A 441 -27.67 18.99 -0.78
N MET A 442 -27.50 19.86 0.26
CA MET A 442 -26.74 21.09 0.12
C MET A 442 -25.27 20.80 -0.24
N LEU A 443 -24.68 19.81 0.41
CA LEU A 443 -23.31 19.40 0.07
C LEU A 443 -23.22 18.80 -1.32
N MET A 444 -24.12 17.90 -1.70
CA MET A 444 -24.15 17.31 -3.05
C MET A 444 -24.28 18.36 -4.15
N GLN A 445 -25.10 19.40 -3.93
CA GLN A 445 -25.24 20.50 -4.87
C GLN A 445 -23.92 21.24 -5.08
N GLU A 446 -23.21 21.56 -4.01
CA GLU A 446 -21.87 22.19 -4.10
C GLU A 446 -20.86 21.25 -4.78
N MET A 447 -20.78 19.99 -4.37
CA MET A 447 -19.83 19.02 -4.94
C MET A 447 -20.05 18.83 -6.45
N ARG A 448 -21.28 18.87 -6.94
CA ARG A 448 -21.60 18.79 -8.38
C ARG A 448 -21.15 20.02 -9.17
N THR A 449 -20.83 21.14 -8.52
CA THR A 449 -20.25 22.32 -9.18
C THR A 449 -18.74 22.19 -9.41
N ILE A 450 -18.09 21.20 -8.78
CA ILE A 450 -16.66 20.95 -8.87
C ILE A 450 -16.39 20.05 -10.08
N PRO A 451 -15.79 20.57 -11.17
CA PRO A 451 -15.65 19.80 -12.42
C PRO A 451 -14.67 18.61 -12.32
N GLU A 452 -13.84 18.60 -11.31
CA GLU A 452 -12.88 17.53 -11.00
C GLU A 452 -13.50 16.33 -10.28
N LEU A 453 -14.75 16.46 -9.78
CA LEU A 453 -15.48 15.37 -9.13
C LEU A 453 -16.34 14.61 -10.12
N GLU A 454 -16.38 13.30 -9.91
CA GLU A 454 -17.27 12.37 -10.62
C GLU A 454 -18.07 11.56 -9.59
N TRP A 455 -19.20 11.01 -10.03
CA TRP A 455 -19.98 10.08 -9.25
C TRP A 455 -20.39 10.61 -7.85
N VAL A 456 -20.86 11.88 -7.80
CA VAL A 456 -21.40 12.45 -6.56
C VAL A 456 -22.72 11.76 -6.20
N HIS A 457 -22.71 10.97 -5.13
CA HIS A 457 -23.80 10.08 -4.74
C HIS A 457 -24.02 10.11 -3.22
N THR A 458 -25.19 9.63 -2.81
CA THR A 458 -25.55 9.43 -1.40
C THR A 458 -26.03 8.01 -1.16
N ASP A 459 -25.79 7.47 0.03
CA ASP A 459 -26.31 6.18 0.50
C ASP A 459 -27.80 6.24 0.91
N TYR A 460 -28.41 7.44 0.87
CA TYR A 460 -29.81 7.67 1.15
C TYR A 460 -30.54 8.04 -0.14
N ASP A 461 -31.03 7.02 -0.83
CA ASP A 461 -31.68 7.14 -2.11
C ASP A 461 -33.02 7.85 -2.06
N ARG A 462 -33.54 8.18 -3.26
CA ARG A 462 -34.87 8.76 -3.41
C ARG A 462 -35.94 7.83 -2.84
N PRO A 463 -37.03 8.39 -2.24
CA PRO A 463 -38.13 7.56 -1.79
C PRO A 463 -38.68 6.68 -2.92
N SER A 464 -38.92 5.41 -2.63
CA SER A 464 -39.55 4.45 -3.52
C SER A 464 -41.07 4.44 -3.29
N PRO A 465 -41.89 4.13 -4.32
CA PRO A 465 -43.30 3.87 -4.13
C PRO A 465 -43.46 2.57 -3.30
N LEU A 466 -44.18 2.69 -2.20
CA LEU A 466 -44.55 1.59 -1.32
C LEU A 466 -46.08 1.45 -1.30
N VAL A 467 -46.54 0.23 -1.11
CA VAL A 467 -47.94 -0.06 -0.83
C VAL A 467 -48.10 -0.28 0.67
N GLU A 468 -48.74 0.68 1.35
CA GLU A 468 -48.99 0.58 2.79
C GLU A 468 -50.37 -0.09 2.99
N VAL A 469 -50.36 -1.22 3.70
CA VAL A 469 -51.55 -1.94 4.09
C VAL A 469 -51.80 -1.73 5.57
N SER A 470 -52.82 -0.99 5.94
CA SER A 470 -53.16 -0.67 7.31
C SER A 470 -54.40 -1.47 7.75
N LEU A 471 -54.21 -2.51 8.56
CA LEU A 471 -55.29 -3.33 9.10
C LEU A 471 -56.13 -2.51 10.07
N ASP A 472 -57.49 -2.59 9.88
CA ASP A 472 -58.45 -2.13 10.91
C ASP A 472 -58.43 -3.11 12.10
N PRO A 473 -58.05 -2.68 13.29
CA PRO A 473 -57.95 -3.57 14.43
C PRO A 473 -59.31 -4.19 14.87
N VAL A 474 -60.41 -3.44 14.66
CA VAL A 474 -61.74 -3.88 15.07
C VAL A 474 -62.29 -4.89 14.06
N ALA A 475 -62.28 -4.56 12.78
CA ALA A 475 -62.78 -5.43 11.71
C ALA A 475 -61.95 -6.73 11.63
N SER A 476 -60.62 -6.65 11.71
CA SER A 476 -59.75 -7.81 11.66
C SER A 476 -59.97 -8.74 12.86
N SER A 477 -60.13 -8.17 14.09
CA SER A 477 -60.39 -8.94 15.30
C SER A 477 -61.76 -9.63 15.28
N GLN A 478 -62.80 -8.96 14.78
CA GLN A 478 -64.15 -9.57 14.64
C GLN A 478 -64.19 -10.76 13.71
N LEU A 479 -63.33 -10.74 12.69
CA LEU A 479 -63.21 -11.82 11.69
C LEU A 479 -62.14 -12.85 12.04
N GLY A 480 -61.46 -12.69 13.18
CA GLY A 480 -60.42 -13.60 13.66
C GLY A 480 -59.16 -13.57 12.77
N ILE A 481 -58.88 -12.46 12.12
CA ILE A 481 -57.67 -12.23 11.30
C ILE A 481 -56.61 -11.58 12.17
N SER A 482 -55.59 -12.31 12.54
CA SER A 482 -54.43 -11.73 13.22
C SER A 482 -53.52 -11.00 12.22
N ARG A 483 -52.75 -10.01 12.71
CA ARG A 483 -51.78 -9.28 11.90
C ARG A 483 -50.79 -10.24 11.23
N THR A 484 -50.22 -11.18 11.97
CA THR A 484 -49.27 -12.18 11.46
C THR A 484 -49.89 -13.06 10.37
N SER A 485 -51.15 -13.47 10.54
CA SER A 485 -51.88 -14.25 9.52
C SER A 485 -52.07 -13.44 8.24
N ALA A 486 -52.44 -12.16 8.36
CA ALA A 486 -52.61 -11.28 7.21
C ALA A 486 -51.28 -11.04 6.50
N GLU A 487 -50.20 -10.75 7.23
CA GLU A 487 -48.85 -10.56 6.69
C GLU A 487 -48.38 -11.80 5.91
N LEU A 488 -48.54 -12.99 6.49
CA LEU A 488 -48.15 -14.24 5.83
C LEU A 488 -48.96 -14.47 4.54
N GLN A 489 -50.26 -14.28 4.56
CA GLN A 489 -51.12 -14.45 3.40
C GLN A 489 -50.83 -13.43 2.30
N LEU A 490 -50.56 -12.17 2.65
CA LEU A 490 -50.14 -11.16 1.70
C LEU A 490 -48.79 -11.50 1.09
N MET A 491 -47.82 -11.93 1.89
CA MET A 491 -46.53 -12.37 1.42
C MET A 491 -46.61 -13.53 0.40
N LEU A 492 -47.52 -14.45 0.60
CA LEU A 492 -47.76 -15.57 -0.30
C LEU A 492 -48.42 -15.11 -1.64
N GLN A 493 -49.28 -14.12 -1.58
CA GLN A 493 -49.99 -13.63 -2.79
C GLN A 493 -49.18 -12.62 -3.56
N THR A 494 -48.33 -11.82 -2.91
CA THR A 494 -47.54 -10.77 -3.57
C THR A 494 -46.10 -11.18 -3.87
N GLY A 495 -45.65 -12.35 -3.39
CA GLY A 495 -44.30 -12.84 -3.52
C GLY A 495 -44.21 -14.33 -3.77
N LYS A 496 -43.10 -14.89 -3.38
CA LYS A 496 -42.78 -16.32 -3.40
C LYS A 496 -42.40 -16.76 -1.99
N MET A 497 -42.82 -17.97 -1.57
CA MET A 497 -42.43 -18.53 -0.29
C MET A 497 -41.92 -19.96 -0.45
N GLN A 498 -40.76 -20.25 0.14
CA GLN A 498 -40.29 -21.64 0.26
C GLN A 498 -41.12 -22.36 1.30
N ILE A 499 -41.83 -23.41 0.85
CA ILE A 499 -42.71 -24.22 1.70
C ILE A 499 -42.09 -25.53 2.11
N GLY A 500 -40.95 -25.91 1.54
CA GLY A 500 -40.25 -27.15 1.83
C GLY A 500 -39.10 -27.38 0.87
N SER A 501 -38.60 -28.57 0.83
CA SER A 501 -37.60 -29.04 -0.14
C SER A 501 -37.87 -30.47 -0.54
N ILE A 502 -37.46 -30.83 -1.74
CA ILE A 502 -37.45 -32.21 -2.26
C ILE A 502 -35.99 -32.59 -2.52
N TRP A 503 -35.72 -33.88 -2.34
CA TRP A 503 -34.40 -34.43 -2.63
C TRP A 503 -34.42 -35.11 -3.98
N GLU A 504 -33.65 -34.62 -4.91
CA GLU A 504 -33.58 -35.19 -6.25
C GLU A 504 -32.26 -35.96 -6.41
N ALA A 505 -32.34 -37.13 -6.97
CA ALA A 505 -31.18 -37.95 -7.26
C ALA A 505 -30.65 -37.62 -8.65
N GLY A 506 -29.39 -37.18 -8.71
CA GLY A 506 -28.68 -36.96 -9.93
C GLY A 506 -27.41 -37.79 -10.01
N SER A 507 -26.84 -37.91 -11.19
CA SER A 507 -25.56 -38.56 -11.41
C SER A 507 -24.52 -37.55 -11.82
N VAL A 508 -23.45 -37.42 -11.01
CA VAL A 508 -22.28 -36.61 -11.33
C VAL A 508 -21.11 -37.58 -11.26
N ASP A 509 -20.30 -37.61 -12.32
CA ASP A 509 -19.15 -38.52 -12.46
C ASP A 509 -19.45 -40.00 -12.26
N GLY A 510 -20.64 -40.44 -12.71
CA GLY A 510 -21.09 -41.80 -12.51
C GLY A 510 -21.44 -42.18 -11.07
N LYS A 511 -21.39 -41.22 -10.14
CA LYS A 511 -21.80 -41.37 -8.73
C LYS A 511 -23.19 -40.76 -8.52
N SER A 512 -24.09 -41.53 -7.94
CA SER A 512 -25.39 -41.02 -7.55
C SER A 512 -25.22 -40.04 -6.39
N ARG A 513 -25.67 -38.80 -6.57
CA ARG A 513 -25.75 -37.77 -5.55
C ARG A 513 -27.18 -37.31 -5.42
N THR A 514 -27.59 -36.99 -4.21
CA THR A 514 -28.88 -36.34 -3.94
C THR A 514 -28.65 -34.87 -3.63
N TYR A 515 -29.41 -34.01 -4.30
CA TYR A 515 -29.40 -32.56 -3.98
C TYR A 515 -30.78 -32.17 -3.45
N GLU A 516 -30.73 -31.18 -2.58
CA GLU A 516 -31.91 -30.51 -2.07
C GLU A 516 -32.38 -29.48 -3.10
N VAL A 517 -33.62 -29.62 -3.54
CA VAL A 517 -34.29 -28.65 -4.42
C VAL A 517 -35.35 -27.94 -3.63
N PRO A 518 -35.29 -26.59 -3.43
CA PRO A 518 -36.31 -25.87 -2.70
C PRO A 518 -37.65 -25.93 -3.41
N LEU A 519 -38.71 -26.21 -2.67
CA LEU A 519 -40.09 -26.16 -3.15
C LEU A 519 -40.67 -24.79 -2.82
N VAL A 520 -40.93 -23.98 -3.86
CA VAL A 520 -41.39 -22.61 -3.73
C VAL A 520 -42.84 -22.52 -4.17
N LEU A 521 -43.69 -21.95 -3.34
CA LEU A 521 -45.08 -21.60 -3.67
C LEU A 521 -45.14 -20.17 -4.16
N LYS A 522 -45.77 -19.92 -5.33
CA LYS A 522 -45.96 -18.65 -5.98
C LYS A 522 -47.35 -18.57 -6.56
N ASP A 523 -48.02 -17.44 -6.40
CA ASP A 523 -49.31 -17.20 -7.09
C ASP A 523 -49.02 -16.88 -8.58
N ARG A 524 -49.78 -17.43 -9.47
CA ARG A 524 -49.66 -17.17 -10.92
C ARG A 524 -49.86 -15.71 -11.28
N ALA A 525 -50.67 -14.99 -10.50
CA ALA A 525 -50.98 -13.58 -10.72
C ALA A 525 -49.87 -12.63 -10.22
N THR A 526 -48.93 -13.09 -9.40
CA THR A 526 -47.92 -12.25 -8.73
C THR A 526 -47.09 -11.38 -9.69
N GLU A 527 -46.75 -11.91 -10.87
CA GLU A 527 -45.91 -11.19 -11.84
C GLU A 527 -46.64 -10.06 -12.58
N GLN A 528 -47.97 -10.07 -12.56
CA GLN A 528 -48.85 -9.12 -13.26
C GLN A 528 -49.66 -8.24 -12.31
N MET A 529 -49.43 -8.41 -10.98
CA MET A 529 -50.21 -7.71 -9.96
C MET A 529 -49.98 -6.19 -10.04
N THR A 530 -51.07 -5.47 -10.10
CA THR A 530 -51.10 -3.99 -10.06
C THR A 530 -51.48 -3.53 -8.67
N PHE A 531 -51.32 -2.21 -8.40
CA PHE A 531 -51.72 -1.64 -7.10
C PHE A 531 -53.18 -1.92 -6.76
N SER A 532 -54.08 -1.86 -7.76
CA SER A 532 -55.50 -2.14 -7.55
C SER A 532 -55.80 -3.60 -7.21
N ASP A 533 -54.96 -4.52 -7.65
CA ASP A 533 -55.18 -5.95 -7.38
C ASP A 533 -54.89 -6.32 -5.93
N VAL A 534 -54.07 -5.50 -5.23
CA VAL A 534 -53.79 -5.70 -3.78
C VAL A 534 -55.06 -5.52 -2.94
N ASP A 535 -55.93 -4.55 -3.28
CA ASP A 535 -57.20 -4.32 -2.59
C ASP A 535 -58.18 -5.50 -2.72
N ASP A 536 -58.08 -6.18 -3.84
CA ASP A 536 -58.96 -7.33 -4.17
C ASP A 536 -58.39 -8.69 -3.75
N THR A 537 -57.21 -8.71 -3.08
CA THR A 537 -56.67 -9.95 -2.47
C THR A 537 -57.59 -10.44 -1.32
N TYR A 538 -57.65 -11.76 -1.17
CA TYR A 538 -58.47 -12.39 -0.14
C TYR A 538 -57.64 -12.87 1.06
N LEU A 539 -58.13 -12.59 2.25
CA LEU A 539 -57.60 -13.12 3.47
C LEU A 539 -58.53 -14.21 4.04
N SER A 540 -57.95 -15.29 4.53
CA SER A 540 -58.67 -16.35 5.20
C SER A 540 -58.86 -16.02 6.67
N THR A 541 -60.06 -16.13 7.19
CA THR A 541 -60.43 -15.98 8.60
C THR A 541 -60.09 -17.22 9.41
N ALA A 542 -60.12 -17.11 10.72
CA ALA A 542 -59.94 -18.27 11.63
C ALA A 542 -61.02 -19.38 11.43
N THR A 543 -62.16 -19.04 10.86
CA THR A 543 -63.26 -19.99 10.57
C THR A 543 -63.17 -20.60 9.16
N GLY A 544 -62.17 -20.24 8.36
CA GLY A 544 -61.99 -20.74 6.98
C GLY A 544 -62.75 -19.94 5.91
N ALA A 545 -63.47 -18.90 6.30
CA ALA A 545 -64.13 -18.00 5.31
C ALA A 545 -63.09 -17.05 4.69
N SER A 546 -63.22 -16.72 3.39
CA SER A 546 -62.39 -15.77 2.67
C SER A 546 -63.04 -14.40 2.64
N VAL A 547 -62.29 -13.34 2.97
CA VAL A 547 -62.74 -11.96 3.05
C VAL A 547 -61.79 -11.10 2.24
N PRO A 548 -62.30 -10.20 1.36
CA PRO A 548 -61.44 -9.29 0.61
C PRO A 548 -60.67 -8.35 1.56
N LEU A 549 -59.41 -8.05 1.24
CA LEU A 549 -58.53 -7.21 2.06
C LEU A 549 -59.15 -5.84 2.34
N ARG A 550 -59.82 -5.21 1.37
CA ARG A 550 -60.51 -3.93 1.49
C ARG A 550 -61.57 -3.84 2.61
N GLN A 551 -62.04 -5.01 3.13
CA GLN A 551 -62.99 -5.04 4.26
C GLN A 551 -62.30 -4.92 5.61
N VAL A 552 -61.04 -5.25 5.69
CA VAL A 552 -60.30 -5.36 6.94
C VAL A 552 -59.04 -4.46 6.96
N ALA A 553 -58.74 -3.88 5.83
CA ALA A 553 -57.55 -2.98 5.70
C ALA A 553 -57.78 -1.84 4.72
N GLY A 554 -57.14 -0.74 4.95
CA GLY A 554 -56.92 0.32 3.98
C GLY A 554 -55.61 0.10 3.22
N VAL A 555 -55.66 0.21 1.88
CA VAL A 555 -54.48 0.11 1.03
C VAL A 555 -54.21 1.49 0.43
N ALA A 556 -53.03 2.03 0.60
CA ALA A 556 -52.64 3.34 0.10
C ALA A 556 -51.22 3.36 -0.47
N PRO A 557 -50.99 4.05 -1.61
CA PRO A 557 -49.64 4.29 -2.10
C PRO A 557 -48.94 5.30 -1.16
N ARG A 558 -47.72 5.01 -0.81
CA ARG A 558 -46.88 5.88 0.01
C ARG A 558 -45.48 5.95 -0.58
N TRP A 559 -44.88 7.10 -0.49
CA TRP A 559 -43.44 7.24 -0.78
C TRP A 559 -42.66 7.02 0.52
N GLY A 560 -41.73 6.12 0.51
CA GLY A 560 -40.94 5.78 1.68
C GLY A 560 -39.52 5.34 1.32
N HIS A 561 -38.63 5.44 2.28
CA HIS A 561 -37.27 4.94 2.11
C HIS A 561 -37.18 3.47 2.55
N THR A 562 -36.57 2.64 1.74
CA THR A 562 -36.40 1.22 2.01
C THR A 562 -35.10 0.93 2.75
N LYS A 563 -34.13 1.87 2.69
CA LYS A 563 -32.82 1.76 3.36
C LYS A 563 -32.61 2.90 4.34
N ILE A 564 -32.32 2.57 5.57
CA ILE A 564 -31.99 3.54 6.63
C ILE A 564 -30.66 3.09 7.24
N VAL A 565 -29.64 3.94 7.16
CA VAL A 565 -28.30 3.65 7.65
C VAL A 565 -28.11 4.21 9.06
N HIS A 566 -27.56 3.39 9.95
CA HIS A 566 -27.08 3.79 11.27
C HIS A 566 -25.59 3.47 11.36
N ARG A 567 -24.80 4.40 11.87
CA ARG A 567 -23.38 4.21 12.18
C ARG A 567 -23.19 4.50 13.67
N ASN A 568 -22.62 3.55 14.41
CA ASN A 568 -22.47 3.63 15.87
C ASN A 568 -23.79 3.96 16.61
N GLY A 569 -24.92 3.42 16.12
CA GLY A 569 -26.25 3.62 16.71
C GLY A 569 -26.95 4.93 16.32
N GLU A 570 -26.28 5.87 15.65
CA GLU A 570 -26.88 7.11 15.17
C GLU A 570 -27.26 7.02 13.68
N ARG A 571 -28.37 7.64 13.31
CA ARG A 571 -28.75 7.77 11.89
C ARG A 571 -27.70 8.58 11.14
N CYS A 572 -27.31 8.06 10.00
CA CYS A 572 -26.26 8.63 9.16
C CYS A 572 -26.70 8.67 7.70
N ILE A 573 -26.35 9.74 7.01
CA ILE A 573 -26.38 9.84 5.54
C ILE A 573 -24.98 10.18 5.10
N SER A 574 -24.40 9.37 4.21
CA SER A 574 -23.09 9.60 3.62
C SER A 574 -23.25 10.19 2.22
N VAL A 575 -22.45 11.21 1.94
CA VAL A 575 -22.25 11.75 0.59
C VAL A 575 -20.88 11.34 0.13
N THR A 576 -20.80 10.62 -0.98
CA THR A 576 -19.56 10.10 -1.55
C THR A 576 -19.32 10.63 -2.95
N ALA A 577 -18.05 10.74 -3.33
CA ALA A 577 -17.65 11.09 -4.68
C ALA A 577 -16.28 10.49 -5.00
N GLU A 578 -15.98 10.39 -6.28
CA GLU A 578 -14.65 10.05 -6.79
C GLU A 578 -14.08 11.26 -7.54
N GLY A 579 -12.75 11.41 -7.48
CA GLY A 579 -12.06 12.42 -8.28
C GLY A 579 -11.70 11.88 -9.65
N LYS A 580 -11.74 12.74 -10.68
CA LYS A 580 -11.18 12.41 -12.00
C LYS A 580 -9.72 12.00 -11.85
N ARG A 581 -9.29 11.01 -12.63
CA ARG A 581 -7.90 10.56 -12.60
C ARG A 581 -6.93 11.74 -12.81
N GLY A 582 -5.89 11.81 -12.00
CA GLY A 582 -4.89 12.88 -12.07
C GLY A 582 -5.24 14.16 -11.33
N THR A 583 -6.43 14.28 -10.72
CA THR A 583 -6.79 15.43 -9.90
C THR A 583 -6.09 15.42 -8.54
N PHE A 584 -5.91 16.60 -7.93
CA PHE A 584 -5.38 16.75 -6.59
C PHE A 584 -6.48 16.58 -5.56
N ALA A 585 -6.43 15.48 -4.81
CA ALA A 585 -7.43 15.19 -3.78
C ALA A 585 -7.45 16.26 -2.68
N LEU A 586 -6.29 16.73 -2.23
CA LEU A 586 -6.16 17.63 -1.09
C LEU A 586 -6.80 19.02 -1.32
N ASP A 587 -6.65 19.60 -2.51
CA ASP A 587 -7.23 20.93 -2.82
C ASP A 587 -8.75 20.87 -2.85
N ILE A 588 -9.30 19.83 -3.49
CA ILE A 588 -10.73 19.59 -3.56
C ILE A 588 -11.28 19.32 -2.16
N GLN A 589 -10.58 18.50 -1.39
CA GLN A 589 -10.94 18.15 -0.03
C GLN A 589 -10.99 19.38 0.88
N ASN A 590 -9.96 20.23 0.85
CA ASN A 590 -9.93 21.47 1.65
C ASN A 590 -11.11 22.39 1.27
N ARG A 591 -11.39 22.56 -0.03
CA ARG A 591 -12.53 23.33 -0.50
C ARG A 591 -13.86 22.80 0.05
N ILE A 592 -14.03 21.49 0.07
CA ILE A 592 -15.28 20.87 0.57
C ILE A 592 -15.36 20.99 2.09
N ILE A 593 -14.28 20.79 2.82
CA ILE A 593 -14.22 20.94 4.29
C ILE A 593 -14.52 22.39 4.68
N ASP A 594 -13.94 23.37 3.97
CA ASP A 594 -14.21 24.79 4.18
C ASP A 594 -15.68 25.14 3.93
N TYR A 595 -16.28 24.56 2.88
CA TYR A 595 -17.70 24.71 2.62
C TYR A 595 -18.57 24.13 3.74
N ILE A 596 -18.27 22.91 4.21
CA ILE A 596 -18.99 22.28 5.34
C ILE A 596 -18.89 23.13 6.60
N GLY A 597 -17.72 23.75 6.86
CA GLY A 597 -17.53 24.67 8.00
C GLY A 597 -18.34 25.96 7.92
N GLN A 598 -18.73 26.38 6.72
CA GLN A 598 -19.47 27.62 6.48
C GLN A 598 -20.97 27.39 6.21
N MET A 599 -21.37 26.17 5.81
CA MET A 599 -22.76 25.87 5.48
C MET A 599 -23.66 25.91 6.75
N PRO A 600 -24.89 26.43 6.62
CA PRO A 600 -25.82 26.45 7.75
C PRO A 600 -26.37 25.06 8.03
N LEU A 601 -25.72 24.32 8.92
CA LEU A 601 -26.20 23.00 9.34
C LEU A 601 -27.54 23.12 10.10
N PRO A 602 -28.55 22.30 9.77
CA PRO A 602 -29.78 22.22 10.52
C PRO A 602 -29.52 21.86 11.99
N ARG A 603 -30.40 22.32 12.89
CA ARG A 603 -30.26 22.04 14.34
C ARG A 603 -30.23 20.52 14.60
N GLY A 604 -29.24 20.09 15.38
CA GLY A 604 -29.07 18.67 15.74
C GLY A 604 -28.42 17.79 14.64
N VAL A 605 -27.91 18.39 13.56
CA VAL A 605 -27.11 17.72 12.57
C VAL A 605 -25.63 18.05 12.81
N ARG A 606 -24.78 17.01 12.80
CA ARG A 606 -23.32 17.13 12.79
C ARG A 606 -22.76 16.54 11.51
N ALA A 607 -21.67 17.10 11.02
CA ALA A 607 -20.92 16.60 9.88
C ALA A 607 -19.60 15.99 10.33
N GLU A 608 -19.18 14.93 9.66
CA GLU A 608 -17.92 14.23 9.88
C GLU A 608 -17.28 13.89 8.52
N VAL A 609 -15.97 13.97 8.46
CA VAL A 609 -15.21 13.63 7.25
C VAL A 609 -14.82 12.16 7.32
N GLY A 610 -15.08 11.41 6.25
CA GLY A 610 -14.76 10.01 6.09
C GLY A 610 -13.84 9.73 4.89
N GLY A 611 -13.87 8.51 4.41
CA GLY A 611 -13.12 8.08 3.23
C GLY A 611 -11.60 8.14 3.38
N GLU A 612 -10.88 8.41 2.29
CA GLU A 612 -9.40 8.51 2.32
C GLU A 612 -8.90 9.54 3.33
N THR A 613 -9.70 10.56 3.64
CA THR A 613 -9.33 11.59 4.62
C THR A 613 -9.28 11.05 6.03
N GLU A 614 -10.28 10.27 6.44
CA GLU A 614 -10.31 9.60 7.73
C GLU A 614 -9.09 8.69 7.88
N GLU A 615 -8.82 7.84 6.87
CA GLU A 615 -7.66 6.95 6.85
C GLU A 615 -6.33 7.72 6.95
N ASN A 616 -6.19 8.81 6.20
CA ASN A 616 -5.00 9.65 6.26
C ASN A 616 -4.85 10.34 7.63
N ASN A 617 -5.95 10.81 8.22
CA ASN A 617 -5.94 11.46 9.53
C ASN A 617 -5.60 10.48 10.67
N ASP A 618 -6.00 9.22 10.54
CA ASP A 618 -5.69 8.17 11.53
C ASP A 618 -4.22 7.74 11.46
N ILE A 619 -3.64 7.66 10.27
CA ILE A 619 -2.27 7.17 10.07
C ILE A 619 -1.22 8.27 10.18
N THR A 620 -1.51 9.49 9.74
CA THR A 620 -0.54 10.59 9.72
C THR A 620 0.09 10.87 11.09
N PRO A 621 -0.66 10.93 12.21
CA PRO A 621 -0.07 11.12 13.54
C PRO A 621 0.88 9.99 13.93
N ASP A 622 0.55 8.74 13.61
CA ASP A 622 1.36 7.56 13.90
C ASP A 622 2.68 7.59 13.11
N VAL A 623 2.63 7.97 11.83
CA VAL A 623 3.82 8.17 10.98
C VAL A 623 4.70 9.30 11.54
N MET A 624 4.10 10.44 11.87
CA MET A 624 4.85 11.59 12.42
C MET A 624 5.48 11.27 13.78
N ALA A 625 4.77 10.53 14.64
CA ALA A 625 5.31 10.04 15.90
C ALA A 625 6.49 9.08 15.69
N GLY A 626 6.38 8.17 14.72
CA GLY A 626 7.46 7.24 14.35
C GLY A 626 8.70 7.96 13.83
N LEU A 627 8.51 8.93 12.93
CA LEU A 627 9.61 9.77 12.42
C LEU A 627 10.24 10.61 13.53
N GLY A 628 9.44 11.23 14.39
CA GLY A 628 9.93 11.98 15.56
C GLY A 628 10.76 11.10 16.49
N MET A 629 10.29 9.90 16.79
CA MET A 629 11.01 8.93 17.61
C MET A 629 12.31 8.48 16.92
N ALA A 630 12.31 8.29 15.59
CA ALA A 630 13.52 7.98 14.82
C ALA A 630 14.56 9.10 14.94
N VAL A 631 14.15 10.36 14.78
CA VAL A 631 15.04 11.52 14.94
C VAL A 631 15.63 11.58 16.34
N VAL A 632 14.83 11.35 17.38
CA VAL A 632 15.31 11.31 18.77
C VAL A 632 16.32 10.17 18.98
N LEU A 633 16.03 8.98 18.44
CA LEU A 633 16.93 7.83 18.52
C LEU A 633 18.28 8.12 17.84
N ILE A 634 18.24 8.67 16.63
CA ILE A 634 19.42 9.11 15.88
C ILE A 634 20.23 10.12 16.71
N PHE A 635 19.56 11.11 17.29
CA PHE A 635 20.21 12.11 18.11
C PHE A 635 21.02 11.48 19.25
N PHE A 636 20.45 10.52 19.97
CA PHE A 636 21.17 9.82 21.04
C PHE A 636 22.33 8.97 20.52
N PHE A 637 22.18 8.29 19.38
CA PHE A 637 23.28 7.56 18.75
C PHE A 637 24.43 8.49 18.36
N LEU A 638 24.12 9.63 17.73
CA LEU A 638 25.13 10.61 17.36
C LEU A 638 25.80 11.26 18.57
N LEU A 639 25.01 11.56 19.60
CA LEU A 639 25.54 12.11 20.85
C LEU A 639 26.47 11.12 21.55
N PHE A 640 26.14 9.83 21.56
CA PHE A 640 26.98 8.77 22.08
C PHE A 640 28.30 8.67 21.29
N ASN A 641 28.23 8.73 19.96
CA ASN A 641 29.42 8.63 19.10
C ASN A 641 30.33 9.85 19.21
N PHE A 642 29.80 11.03 18.97
CA PHE A 642 30.62 12.25 18.90
C PHE A 642 30.85 12.89 20.27
N ARG A 643 30.08 12.52 21.29
CA ARG A 643 30.11 13.12 22.63
C ARG A 643 30.00 14.65 22.64
N LYS A 644 29.42 15.22 21.61
CA LYS A 644 29.24 16.66 21.39
C LYS A 644 27.82 16.94 20.88
N PHE A 645 27.07 17.71 21.65
CA PHE A 645 25.71 18.12 21.37
C PHE A 645 25.59 18.88 20.03
N SER A 646 26.52 19.77 19.77
CA SER A 646 26.50 20.61 18.54
C SER A 646 26.64 19.79 17.26
N ILE A 647 27.46 18.74 17.24
CA ILE A 647 27.62 17.87 16.07
C ILE A 647 26.34 17.07 15.85
N ALA A 648 25.77 16.50 16.91
CA ALA A 648 24.54 15.72 16.80
C ALA A 648 23.38 16.55 16.21
N ILE A 649 23.23 17.81 16.63
CA ILE A 649 22.21 18.71 16.06
C ILE A 649 22.50 19.02 14.61
N ILE A 650 23.73 19.34 14.24
CA ILE A 650 24.09 19.66 12.85
C ILE A 650 23.79 18.49 11.94
N CYS A 651 24.13 17.26 12.34
CA CYS A 651 23.79 16.07 11.57
C CYS A 651 22.28 15.95 11.35
N ILE A 652 21.45 16.14 12.38
CA ILE A 652 19.99 16.08 12.24
C ILE A 652 19.49 17.18 11.27
N VAL A 653 20.00 18.39 11.39
CA VAL A 653 19.61 19.49 10.49
C VAL A 653 20.07 19.21 9.06
N ALA A 654 21.23 18.59 8.89
CA ALA A 654 21.77 18.28 7.56
C ALA A 654 20.97 17.19 6.82
N ILE A 655 20.21 16.34 7.53
CA ILE A 655 19.25 15.42 6.91
C ILE A 655 18.28 16.19 5.99
N SER A 656 17.87 17.40 6.39
CA SER A 656 16.98 18.24 5.58
C SER A 656 17.57 18.66 4.23
N LEU A 657 18.89 18.62 4.07
CA LEU A 657 19.57 18.96 2.82
C LEU A 657 19.40 17.88 1.71
N GLY A 658 19.01 16.67 2.07
CA GLY A 658 18.68 15.62 1.10
C GLY A 658 17.24 15.70 0.59
N MET A 659 16.34 16.34 1.33
CA MET A 659 14.92 16.45 0.97
C MET A 659 14.64 17.14 -0.37
N PRO A 660 15.36 18.25 -0.73
CA PRO A 660 15.14 18.95 -1.99
C PRO A 660 15.21 18.06 -3.23
N GLY A 661 16.21 17.19 -3.30
CA GLY A 661 16.37 16.27 -4.41
C GLY A 661 15.18 15.30 -4.55
N ALA A 662 14.76 14.70 -3.45
CA ALA A 662 13.67 13.74 -3.41
C ALA A 662 12.31 14.38 -3.79
N ILE A 663 11.99 15.55 -3.22
CA ILE A 663 10.74 16.27 -3.50
C ILE A 663 10.67 16.72 -4.94
N VAL A 664 11.74 17.32 -5.47
CA VAL A 664 11.83 17.74 -6.87
C VAL A 664 11.74 16.53 -7.80
N GLY A 665 12.39 15.42 -7.46
CA GLY A 665 12.28 14.17 -8.21
C GLY A 665 10.86 13.65 -8.33
N LEU A 666 10.11 13.60 -7.22
CA LEU A 666 8.70 13.20 -7.22
C LEU A 666 7.81 14.14 -8.02
N LEU A 667 8.04 15.47 -7.93
CA LEU A 667 7.30 16.48 -8.71
C LEU A 667 7.56 16.34 -10.22
N ILE A 668 8.81 16.20 -10.64
CA ILE A 668 9.16 16.02 -12.06
C ILE A 668 8.54 14.74 -12.62
N ALA A 669 8.59 13.65 -11.84
CA ALA A 669 8.01 12.37 -12.24
C ALA A 669 6.48 12.31 -12.08
N ASN A 670 5.85 13.37 -11.53
CA ASN A 670 4.41 13.45 -11.27
C ASN A 670 3.90 12.22 -10.45
N LYS A 671 4.68 11.81 -9.44
CA LYS A 671 4.34 10.66 -8.58
C LYS A 671 3.87 11.11 -7.21
N ILE A 672 3.10 10.24 -6.57
CA ILE A 672 2.49 10.52 -5.26
C ILE A 672 3.52 10.47 -4.13
N LEU A 673 3.29 11.32 -3.13
CA LEU A 673 3.91 11.18 -1.81
C LEU A 673 3.00 10.31 -0.94
N GLY A 674 3.42 9.08 -0.71
CA GLY A 674 2.65 8.10 0.08
C GLY A 674 3.55 7.29 0.98
N LEU A 675 2.99 6.24 1.57
CA LEU A 675 3.69 5.35 2.47
C LEU A 675 4.93 4.71 1.81
N THR A 676 4.85 4.40 0.54
CA THR A 676 5.97 3.83 -0.23
C THR A 676 7.10 4.83 -0.42
N SER A 677 6.83 6.07 -0.85
CA SER A 677 7.86 7.10 -0.97
C SER A 677 8.52 7.43 0.37
N LEU A 678 7.77 7.30 1.50
CA LEU A 678 8.31 7.46 2.84
C LEU A 678 9.47 6.48 3.13
N PHE A 679 9.39 5.23 2.65
CA PHE A 679 10.54 4.29 2.75
C PHE A 679 11.76 4.80 2.00
N GLY A 680 11.56 5.42 0.83
CA GLY A 680 12.63 6.09 0.11
C GLY A 680 13.26 7.22 0.92
N PHE A 681 12.45 8.05 1.59
CA PHE A 681 12.94 9.13 2.48
C PHE A 681 13.71 8.57 3.68
N ILE A 682 13.20 7.54 4.34
CA ILE A 682 13.89 6.92 5.49
C ILE A 682 15.23 6.33 5.06
N THR A 683 15.26 5.65 3.92
CA THR A 683 16.49 5.11 3.34
C THR A 683 17.50 6.24 3.03
N LEU A 684 17.02 7.33 2.44
CA LEU A 684 17.82 8.50 2.16
C LEU A 684 18.39 9.14 3.43
N MET A 685 17.56 9.28 4.49
CA MET A 685 18.02 9.74 5.81
C MET A 685 19.19 8.89 6.34
N GLY A 686 19.06 7.57 6.23
CA GLY A 686 20.12 6.63 6.63
C GLY A 686 21.42 6.82 5.85
N MET A 687 21.33 7.03 4.52
CA MET A 687 22.50 7.31 3.67
C MET A 687 23.16 8.65 4.02
N ILE A 688 22.38 9.70 4.25
CA ILE A 688 22.89 11.02 4.64
C ILE A 688 23.67 10.90 5.95
N MET A 689 23.07 10.32 6.96
CA MET A 689 23.67 10.13 8.29
C MET A 689 25.02 9.42 8.22
N ARG A 690 25.09 8.36 7.43
CA ARG A 690 26.33 7.62 7.24
C ARG A 690 27.44 8.49 6.64
N ASN A 691 27.13 9.24 5.61
CA ASN A 691 28.09 10.11 4.95
C ASN A 691 28.57 11.24 5.86
N GLU A 692 27.68 11.79 6.69
CA GLU A 692 27.99 12.80 7.70
C GLU A 692 28.94 12.27 8.79
N ILE A 693 28.65 11.08 9.31
CA ILE A 693 29.50 10.41 10.30
C ILE A 693 30.93 10.26 9.76
N LEU A 694 31.07 9.78 8.51
CA LEU A 694 32.37 9.57 7.88
C LEU A 694 33.15 10.87 7.64
N ILE A 695 32.47 11.95 7.23
CA ILE A 695 33.08 13.28 7.02
C ILE A 695 33.54 13.86 8.35
N PHE A 696 32.67 13.84 9.37
CA PHE A 696 33.00 14.46 10.66
C PHE A 696 34.07 13.68 11.44
N GLU A 697 34.06 12.35 11.35
CA GLU A 697 35.08 11.52 11.98
C GLU A 697 36.44 11.77 11.37
N HIS A 698 36.55 11.86 10.04
CA HIS A 698 37.81 12.22 9.38
C HIS A 698 38.28 13.64 9.75
N ALA A 699 37.37 14.63 9.78
CA ALA A 699 37.70 15.98 10.20
C ALA A 699 38.21 16.02 11.67
N ASN A 700 37.54 15.29 12.57
CA ASN A 700 37.99 15.17 14.00
C ASN A 700 39.36 14.51 14.13
N GLU A 701 39.63 13.46 13.36
CA GLU A 701 40.95 12.79 13.33
C GLU A 701 42.06 13.76 12.88
N LYS A 702 41.83 14.55 11.84
CA LYS A 702 42.78 15.54 11.32
C LYS A 702 43.00 16.71 12.30
N MET A 703 41.94 17.16 12.97
CA MET A 703 42.08 18.17 14.04
C MET A 703 42.86 17.62 15.23
N ALA A 704 42.65 16.36 15.61
CA ALA A 704 43.42 15.69 16.64
C ALA A 704 44.93 15.53 16.28
N ALA A 705 45.21 15.42 14.95
CA ALA A 705 46.59 15.41 14.42
C ALA A 705 47.22 16.84 14.31
N GLY A 706 46.52 17.88 14.77
CA GLY A 706 47.04 19.26 14.81
C GLY A 706 46.70 20.18 13.63
N MET A 707 45.85 19.74 12.69
CA MET A 707 45.39 20.59 11.62
C MET A 707 44.38 21.63 12.12
N SER A 708 44.37 22.83 11.51
CA SER A 708 43.33 23.83 11.80
C SER A 708 41.94 23.31 11.40
N ALA A 709 40.90 23.80 12.07
CA ALA A 709 39.52 23.38 11.76
C ALA A 709 39.15 23.60 10.27
N LYS A 710 39.64 24.66 9.65
CA LYS A 710 39.42 24.95 8.23
C LYS A 710 40.08 23.92 7.32
N GLU A 711 41.38 23.64 7.58
CA GLU A 711 42.12 22.69 6.77
C GLU A 711 41.61 21.24 6.98
N ALA A 712 41.27 20.86 8.19
CA ALA A 712 40.75 19.57 8.53
C ALA A 712 39.36 19.32 7.84
N ALA A 713 38.48 20.31 7.88
CA ALA A 713 37.19 20.26 7.19
C ALA A 713 37.32 20.21 5.66
N PHE A 714 38.26 21.01 5.10
CA PHE A 714 38.53 20.99 3.66
C PHE A 714 39.13 19.67 3.20
N ASP A 715 40.11 19.10 3.92
CA ASP A 715 40.71 17.80 3.64
C ASP A 715 39.67 16.67 3.77
N ALA A 716 38.80 16.74 4.78
CA ALA A 716 37.71 15.75 4.97
C ALA A 716 36.73 15.76 3.78
N GLY A 717 36.25 16.92 3.34
CA GLY A 717 35.42 17.05 2.16
C GLY A 717 36.11 16.49 0.91
N LYS A 718 37.36 16.88 0.68
CA LYS A 718 38.14 16.49 -0.50
C LYS A 718 38.38 14.97 -0.55
N ARG A 719 38.83 14.36 0.54
CA ARG A 719 39.17 12.92 0.59
C ARG A 719 37.95 12.01 0.59
N ARG A 720 36.85 12.43 1.20
CA ARG A 720 35.64 11.63 1.28
C ARG A 720 34.71 11.74 0.09
N MET A 721 34.98 12.69 -0.84
CA MET A 721 34.14 12.90 -2.00
C MET A 721 34.06 11.67 -2.91
N VAL A 722 35.18 11.07 -3.30
CA VAL A 722 35.18 9.91 -4.22
C VAL A 722 34.46 8.71 -3.60
N PRO A 723 34.75 8.26 -2.36
CA PRO A 723 33.95 7.19 -1.73
C PRO A 723 32.46 7.48 -1.67
N ILE A 724 32.06 8.71 -1.25
CA ILE A 724 30.65 9.09 -1.17
C ILE A 724 29.99 9.14 -2.55
N PHE A 725 30.69 9.66 -3.57
CA PHE A 725 30.21 9.64 -4.94
C PHE A 725 29.97 8.21 -5.44
N LEU A 726 30.89 7.32 -5.18
CA LEU A 726 30.81 5.93 -5.60
C LEU A 726 29.62 5.21 -4.94
N THR A 727 29.47 5.37 -3.62
CA THR A 727 28.35 4.74 -2.88
C THR A 727 27.01 5.32 -3.29
N THR A 728 26.92 6.63 -3.49
CA THR A 728 25.69 7.29 -3.94
C THR A 728 25.35 6.88 -5.38
N ALA A 729 26.35 6.79 -6.26
CA ALA A 729 26.14 6.38 -7.64
C ALA A 729 25.66 4.92 -7.73
N THR A 730 26.27 4.00 -6.96
CA THR A 730 25.85 2.59 -6.94
C THR A 730 24.44 2.44 -6.40
N THR A 731 24.06 3.17 -5.35
CA THR A 731 22.70 3.12 -4.79
C THR A 731 21.68 3.75 -5.75
N ALA A 732 21.97 4.93 -6.30
CA ALA A 732 21.09 5.60 -7.24
C ALA A 732 20.87 4.76 -8.50
N VAL A 733 21.92 4.20 -9.09
CA VAL A 733 21.81 3.36 -10.29
C VAL A 733 21.19 2.01 -9.98
N GLY A 734 21.40 1.45 -8.78
CA GLY A 734 20.81 0.19 -8.33
C GLY A 734 19.29 0.20 -8.30
N VAL A 735 18.66 1.35 -8.06
CA VAL A 735 17.18 1.47 -8.04
C VAL A 735 16.58 1.82 -9.41
N VAL A 736 17.42 2.07 -10.44
CA VAL A 736 16.93 2.41 -11.79
C VAL A 736 16.03 1.33 -12.40
N PRO A 737 16.34 0.02 -12.32
CA PRO A 737 15.43 -1.02 -12.83
C PRO A 737 14.04 -0.92 -12.22
N MET A 738 13.92 -0.71 -10.90
CA MET A 738 12.65 -0.53 -10.21
C MET A 738 11.89 0.72 -10.69
N ILE A 739 12.59 1.79 -11.09
CA ILE A 739 11.96 2.98 -11.69
C ILE A 739 11.45 2.67 -13.10
N ILE A 740 12.25 1.95 -13.91
CA ILE A 740 11.91 1.59 -15.30
C ILE A 740 10.77 0.58 -15.34
N ALA A 741 10.70 -0.35 -14.39
CA ALA A 741 9.59 -1.31 -14.25
C ALA A 741 8.23 -0.61 -14.11
N GLY A 742 8.19 0.64 -13.65
CA GLY A 742 7.02 1.49 -13.73
C GLY A 742 5.92 1.21 -12.70
N SER A 743 6.12 0.25 -11.79
CA SER A 743 5.12 -0.09 -10.75
C SER A 743 4.66 1.13 -9.99
N SER A 744 3.36 1.36 -9.93
CA SER A 744 2.75 2.49 -9.21
C SER A 744 3.11 2.47 -7.73
N PHE A 745 3.33 1.29 -7.16
CA PHE A 745 3.67 1.10 -5.75
C PHE A 745 5.15 1.36 -5.44
N TRP A 746 6.09 0.86 -6.27
CA TRP A 746 7.52 0.87 -5.95
C TRP A 746 8.33 1.97 -6.68
N MET A 747 7.85 2.46 -7.80
CA MET A 747 8.51 3.55 -8.54
C MET A 747 8.75 4.82 -7.70
N PRO A 748 7.83 5.27 -6.81
CA PRO A 748 8.06 6.42 -5.94
C PRO A 748 9.24 6.23 -4.97
N VAL A 749 9.46 5.00 -4.46
CA VAL A 749 10.64 4.64 -3.64
C VAL A 749 11.92 4.87 -4.42
N GLY A 750 12.00 4.29 -5.63
CA GLY A 750 13.17 4.40 -6.50
C GLY A 750 13.49 5.86 -6.86
N ILE A 751 12.49 6.65 -7.23
CA ILE A 751 12.65 8.07 -7.57
C ILE A 751 13.16 8.86 -6.37
N THR A 752 12.60 8.63 -5.18
CA THR A 752 13.02 9.32 -3.94
C THR A 752 14.48 9.03 -3.61
N ILE A 753 14.91 7.77 -3.73
CA ILE A 753 16.30 7.37 -3.48
C ILE A 753 17.23 7.92 -4.56
N PHE A 754 16.86 7.81 -5.84
CA PHE A 754 17.67 8.29 -6.95
C PHE A 754 17.88 9.81 -6.91
N ALA A 755 16.79 10.56 -6.95
CA ALA A 755 16.84 12.02 -6.98
C ALA A 755 17.33 12.62 -5.64
N GLY A 756 16.92 12.02 -4.52
CA GLY A 756 17.41 12.37 -3.19
C GLY A 756 18.90 12.11 -3.04
N GLY A 757 19.41 10.98 -3.54
CA GLY A 757 20.84 10.65 -3.56
C GLY A 757 21.66 11.66 -4.35
N VAL A 758 21.20 12.05 -5.55
CA VAL A 758 21.84 13.11 -6.35
C VAL A 758 21.82 14.45 -5.59
N GLY A 759 20.68 14.83 -5.02
CA GLY A 759 20.55 16.04 -4.20
C GLY A 759 21.49 16.03 -2.98
N MET A 760 21.57 14.91 -2.28
CA MET A 760 22.48 14.68 -1.17
C MET A 760 23.95 14.87 -1.60
N LEU A 761 24.35 14.26 -2.71
CA LEU A 761 25.72 14.35 -3.22
C LEU A 761 26.12 15.81 -3.48
N LEU A 762 25.22 16.61 -4.04
CA LEU A 762 25.49 18.01 -4.37
C LEU A 762 25.49 18.91 -3.13
N LEU A 763 24.56 18.72 -2.21
CA LEU A 763 24.33 19.63 -1.09
C LEU A 763 25.09 19.23 0.17
N VAL A 764 24.93 17.98 0.63
CA VAL A 764 25.51 17.53 1.90
C VAL A 764 27.03 17.55 1.84
N THR A 765 27.63 17.00 0.79
CA THR A 765 29.10 16.96 0.66
C THR A 765 29.74 18.33 0.56
N THR A 766 29.06 19.33 0.00
CA THR A 766 29.61 20.67 -0.22
C THR A 766 29.31 21.63 0.95
N VAL A 767 28.16 21.51 1.60
CA VAL A 767 27.72 22.40 2.69
C VAL A 767 28.26 21.96 4.04
N LEU A 768 28.27 20.64 4.32
CA LEU A 768 28.61 20.11 5.62
C LEU A 768 30.04 20.43 6.09
N PRO A 769 31.10 20.32 5.24
CA PRO A 769 32.45 20.72 5.64
C PRO A 769 32.54 22.20 6.03
N VAL A 770 31.79 23.10 5.34
CA VAL A 770 31.75 24.53 5.65
C VAL A 770 31.09 24.80 7.00
N VAL A 771 29.96 24.12 7.29
CA VAL A 771 29.27 24.23 8.57
C VAL A 771 30.15 23.75 9.71
N TYR A 772 30.84 22.59 9.53
CA TYR A 772 31.79 22.06 10.50
C TYR A 772 32.91 23.05 10.79
N TRP A 773 33.55 23.65 9.75
CA TRP A 773 34.56 24.67 9.94
C TRP A 773 34.04 25.85 10.75
N LYS A 774 32.87 26.40 10.39
CA LYS A 774 32.30 27.55 11.12
C LYS A 774 31.94 27.23 12.58
N LEU A 775 31.57 26.04 12.89
CA LEU A 775 31.31 25.59 14.27
C LEU A 775 32.58 25.60 15.12
N TYR A 776 33.70 25.16 14.56
CA TYR A 776 34.98 25.03 15.27
C TYR A 776 35.96 26.19 15.07
N GLU A 777 35.59 27.23 14.31
CA GLU A 777 36.47 28.39 14.04
C GLU A 777 36.84 29.14 15.33
N LYS A 778 35.97 29.16 16.34
CA LYS A 778 36.13 29.83 17.64
C LYS A 778 36.16 28.92 18.86
N GLY A 779 36.12 27.60 18.69
CA GLY A 779 35.99 26.63 19.77
C GLY A 779 37.29 25.92 20.10
N PRO A 780 37.43 25.34 21.31
CA PRO A 780 38.59 24.52 21.66
C PRO A 780 38.65 23.28 20.74
N SER A 781 39.90 22.88 20.42
CA SER A 781 40.19 21.67 19.65
C SER A 781 39.47 20.46 20.25
N PRO A 782 38.86 19.55 19.45
CA PRO A 782 38.26 18.33 19.97
C PRO A 782 39.32 17.48 20.68
N ASN A 783 38.98 16.92 21.85
CA ASN A 783 39.84 15.95 22.52
C ASN A 783 40.11 14.75 21.59
N PRO A 784 41.37 14.24 21.56
CA PRO A 784 41.70 13.06 20.74
C PRO A 784 40.83 11.86 21.17
N PRO A 785 40.46 10.97 20.23
CA PRO A 785 39.77 9.74 20.56
C PRO A 785 40.66 8.92 21.51
N TYR A 786 40.04 8.33 22.52
CA TYR A 786 40.67 7.51 23.54
C TYR A 786 41.48 6.38 22.87
N ARG A 787 42.79 6.46 22.84
CA ARG A 787 43.67 5.35 22.51
C ARG A 787 43.75 4.43 23.73
N GLU A 788 43.06 3.31 23.71
CA GLU A 788 43.38 2.21 24.60
C GLU A 788 44.77 1.63 24.24
N GLY A 789 45.67 1.72 25.18
CA GLY A 789 46.72 0.74 25.43
C GLY A 789 47.74 0.47 24.31
N GLY A 790 48.61 1.43 24.06
CA GLY A 790 49.95 1.13 23.57
C GLY A 790 50.91 1.12 24.75
N VAL A 791 51.33 -0.04 25.15
CA VAL A 791 52.48 -0.20 26.11
C VAL A 791 53.71 0.37 25.42
N THR A 792 54.18 1.53 25.86
CA THR A 792 55.55 1.96 25.59
C THR A 792 56.35 1.74 26.85
N THR A 793 57.17 0.72 26.83
CA THR A 793 58.38 0.65 27.64
C THR A 793 59.32 1.76 27.20
N ASP A 794 59.62 2.71 28.09
CA ASP A 794 60.98 3.17 28.29
C ASP A 794 61.11 4.17 29.46
N ASN A 795 62.07 3.79 30.31
CA ASN A 795 62.91 4.54 31.28
C ASN A 795 62.36 5.15 32.59
N VAL A 796 62.52 4.40 33.58
CA VAL A 796 63.23 4.48 34.85
C VAL A 796 63.75 5.87 35.26
N GLY A 797 63.29 6.29 36.45
CA GLY A 797 63.94 7.19 37.38
C GLY A 797 63.13 7.25 38.69
N PRO A 798 63.81 7.06 39.87
CA PRO A 798 63.11 6.71 41.08
C PRO A 798 62.92 7.88 42.01
N SER A 799 61.77 7.97 42.69
CA SER A 799 61.79 8.21 44.17
C SER A 799 60.40 8.63 44.68
N ALA A 800 60.17 8.12 45.85
CA ALA A 800 59.29 8.53 46.92
C ALA A 800 58.00 7.76 47.14
N VAL A 801 58.13 6.83 48.04
CA VAL A 801 57.15 6.15 48.86
C VAL A 801 56.23 7.14 49.61
N HIS A 802 54.90 6.96 49.52
CA HIS A 802 54.02 7.16 50.67
C HIS A 802 52.85 6.17 50.63
N HIS A 803 52.83 5.37 51.69
CA HIS A 803 51.74 4.44 52.06
C HIS A 803 50.52 5.21 52.55
N THR A 804 49.33 4.74 52.25
CA THR A 804 48.33 4.22 53.21
C THR A 804 47.03 3.87 52.52
N PRO A 805 46.06 3.09 53.13
CA PRO A 805 45.63 1.81 52.64
C PRO A 805 44.10 1.70 52.32
N LEU A 806 43.76 0.60 51.66
CA LEU A 806 42.55 -0.20 51.70
C LEU A 806 41.24 0.41 52.26
N HIS A 807 40.23 0.47 51.41
CA HIS A 807 38.88 0.10 51.85
C HIS A 807 38.19 -0.78 50.80
N ARG A 808 37.77 -1.97 51.26
CA ARG A 808 36.88 -2.92 50.58
C ARG A 808 35.46 -2.35 50.53
N GLY A 809 34.75 -2.60 49.45
CA GLY A 809 33.31 -2.41 49.39
C GLY A 809 32.67 -2.94 48.10
N ARG A 810 32.26 -4.17 48.20
CA ARG A 810 31.06 -4.84 47.61
C ARG A 810 30.64 -4.52 46.20
N GLY A 811 30.56 -5.59 45.41
CA GLY A 811 30.00 -5.70 44.07
C GLY A 811 28.49 -5.50 44.05
N LEU A 812 28.04 -5.07 42.85
CA LEU A 812 26.70 -5.29 42.35
C LEU A 812 26.84 -5.66 40.88
N GLY A 813 26.49 -6.91 40.63
CA GLY A 813 26.38 -7.42 39.29
C GLY A 813 25.20 -6.77 38.54
N VAL A 814 25.44 -6.37 37.31
CA VAL A 814 24.39 -6.04 36.38
C VAL A 814 24.40 -7.13 35.31
N GLY A 815 23.38 -7.96 35.38
CA GLY A 815 23.11 -9.00 34.39
C GLY A 815 22.73 -8.39 33.03
N LEU A 816 23.36 -8.93 32.00
CA LEU A 816 22.92 -8.78 30.62
C LEU A 816 21.57 -9.51 30.46
N PHE A 817 20.53 -8.77 30.13
CA PHE A 817 19.35 -9.35 29.54
C PHE A 817 19.47 -9.27 28.01
N PHE A 818 19.66 -10.42 27.39
CA PHE A 818 19.35 -10.66 26.00
C PHE A 818 17.82 -10.88 25.91
N PHE A 819 17.13 -10.13 25.09
CA PHE A 819 15.83 -10.49 24.57
C PHE A 819 15.91 -10.78 23.08
N CYS A 820 15.40 -11.94 22.75
CA CYS A 820 15.18 -12.45 21.37
C CYS A 820 14.25 -11.58 20.55
#